data_00879f714d3bd1f937b12e3b0ddbe7d0
#
_entry.id   00879f714d3bd1f937b12e3b0ddbe7d0
#
_cell.length_a   1.000
_cell.length_b   1.000
_cell.length_c   1.000
_cell.angle_alpha   90.00
_cell.angle_beta   90.00
_cell.angle_gamma   90.00
#
_symmetry.space_group_name_H-M   'P 1'
#
loop_
_entity.id
_entity.type
_entity.pdbx_description
1 polymer ?
#
loop_
_entity_poly.entity_id
_entity_poly.type
_entity_poly.pdbx_seq_one_letter_code
_entity_poly.pdbx_strand_id
1 'polypeptide(L)'
;MCGIAGFVHLDGRPLTRGNDDLVLGAMGDAMGHRGPDDTQLMLWQNVGFVFKRLSIVDIDGGRQPIETPDGRISAMVNGEIYNHREIRAALGGRYALRTQSDSEVIPFLYLERELGLFEPANGMFAVALLDRQQRRLLLGRDRAGVKPLLYHLSDDGKLLVFASELKALFAHPAVPRVFDWQSAFVDWLVPDVVPRELPSGFRGIRHVPAASILDVSLIDGGCRVSTYWQVPAREQGAPVAPVSSYVERYGELLADSVRLRLMSDVPYGVFLSGGVDSAVVTALAARAGPLPTFTVLSRSTVGSGDAEAARDVAAGLGLPNHQVLFDEENLGLTPDGWRRILYSCEMFPVGPEQLFKFHLHEFAKQRYPGLKVILLGQGSDEWTGGYLSRTLGEQDAWAPSDWGRLGERLQSTATARAARLAGLSDSDADLVHFGVLDRSCIPGAVRPGTAPHTWELYAGHWRQNLDYHLWHEDRTAAAHGVESRVPFLDYRILELLATIPEQHHAELFVDKQILRRAAAGLLPARIAQRRKVYFYHGRQEHHAYRMMYSILAANRGELIDQAIAGSMRTGGPLVPDRFRTFFQDVGRFPSVRQIARLLQLVNMGVLADLAASQWTCRPGSSPPPMREVVFDDWMLSPAGRRALRQSASTRPPDDMVVGFAPGVSLVEVKAGGLGVPALGSTFLVREEGILTSAIESRTWSQFLARLDGRRTLGEILAWLGLDREQILQPLGAALDDGVLVDVEDARQGAAA
;
A
#
# COMPACT_ATOMS: atom_id res chain seq x y z
N MET A 1 -7.65 6.34 15.10
CA MET A 1 -8.43 6.82 13.93
C MET A 1 -9.90 6.64 14.20
N CYS A 2 -10.70 7.68 13.94
CA CYS A 2 -12.14 7.60 14.12
C CYS A 2 -12.82 6.73 13.05
N GLY A 3 -14.07 6.38 13.27
CA GLY A 3 -14.92 5.70 12.31
C GLY A 3 -16.23 6.47 12.11
N ILE A 4 -16.59 6.70 10.85
CA ILE A 4 -17.87 7.30 10.45
C ILE A 4 -18.66 6.25 9.70
N ALA A 5 -19.93 6.08 10.02
CA ALA A 5 -20.87 5.36 9.16
C ALA A 5 -22.27 5.98 9.26
N GLY A 6 -23.09 5.68 8.27
CA GLY A 6 -24.46 6.14 8.27
C GLY A 6 -25.22 5.73 7.01
N PHE A 7 -26.50 6.06 6.99
CA PHE A 7 -27.33 5.86 5.82
C PHE A 7 -28.46 6.90 5.73
N VAL A 8 -28.98 7.04 4.54
CA VAL A 8 -30.03 8.00 4.19
C VAL A 8 -31.08 7.32 3.33
N HIS A 9 -32.35 7.44 3.71
CA HIS A 9 -33.46 7.12 2.83
C HIS A 9 -33.74 8.31 1.89
N LEU A 10 -33.27 8.19 0.64
CA LEU A 10 -33.40 9.25 -0.36
C LEU A 10 -34.83 9.46 -0.86
N ASP A 11 -35.72 8.48 -0.64
CA ASP A 11 -37.16 8.59 -0.86
C ASP A 11 -37.90 9.39 0.24
N GLY A 12 -37.16 9.93 1.22
CA GLY A 12 -37.69 10.72 2.33
C GLY A 12 -38.36 9.92 3.44
N ARG A 13 -38.35 8.59 3.37
CA ARG A 13 -38.87 7.70 4.43
C ARG A 13 -38.16 7.97 5.75
N PRO A 14 -38.90 8.28 6.83
CA PRO A 14 -38.26 8.55 8.12
C PRO A 14 -37.62 7.29 8.71
N LEU A 15 -36.58 7.49 9.51
CA LEU A 15 -35.96 6.42 10.29
C LEU A 15 -36.90 5.92 11.39
N THR A 16 -36.88 4.62 11.63
CA THR A 16 -37.71 3.92 12.63
C THR A 16 -36.85 3.55 13.82
N ARG A 17 -37.15 4.12 14.99
CA ARG A 17 -36.50 3.69 16.25
C ARG A 17 -36.80 2.23 16.56
N GLY A 18 -35.81 1.52 17.09
CA GLY A 18 -35.89 0.08 17.37
C GLY A 18 -35.50 -0.81 16.17
N ASN A 19 -35.30 -0.22 14.98
CA ASN A 19 -34.83 -0.94 13.80
C ASN A 19 -33.60 -0.26 13.16
N ASP A 20 -33.73 1.00 12.76
CA ASP A 20 -32.63 1.70 12.07
C ASP A 20 -31.50 2.08 13.01
N ASP A 21 -31.78 2.35 14.29
CA ASP A 21 -30.76 2.53 15.34
C ASP A 21 -29.98 1.23 15.63
N LEU A 22 -30.63 0.07 15.55
CA LEU A 22 -29.93 -1.22 15.65
C LEU A 22 -28.98 -1.46 14.45
N VAL A 23 -29.40 -1.09 13.25
CA VAL A 23 -28.54 -1.16 12.06
C VAL A 23 -27.36 -0.21 12.20
N LEU A 24 -27.57 1.05 12.62
CA LEU A 24 -26.48 1.99 12.91
C LEU A 24 -25.55 1.48 14.01
N GLY A 25 -26.10 0.88 15.06
CA GLY A 25 -25.33 0.23 16.12
C GLY A 25 -24.41 -0.85 15.55
N ALA A 26 -24.94 -1.77 14.74
CA ALA A 26 -24.15 -2.82 14.09
C ALA A 26 -23.06 -2.26 13.16
N MET A 27 -23.38 -1.20 12.38
CA MET A 27 -22.40 -0.50 11.56
C MET A 27 -21.28 0.11 12.42
N GLY A 28 -21.63 0.71 13.56
CA GLY A 28 -20.67 1.24 14.52
C GLY A 28 -19.80 0.16 15.14
N ASP A 29 -20.39 -0.94 15.58
CA ASP A 29 -19.67 -2.05 16.23
C ASP A 29 -18.66 -2.72 15.31
N ALA A 30 -18.97 -2.79 14.01
CA ALA A 30 -18.03 -3.25 12.99
C ALA A 30 -16.76 -2.38 12.90
N MET A 31 -16.81 -1.12 13.35
CA MET A 31 -15.69 -0.17 13.39
C MET A 31 -15.18 0.12 14.81
N GLY A 32 -15.54 -0.68 15.81
CA GLY A 32 -15.15 -0.43 17.21
C GLY A 32 -13.64 -0.33 17.42
N HIS A 33 -12.85 -1.06 16.64
CA HIS A 33 -11.38 -1.03 16.68
C HIS A 33 -10.80 0.33 16.25
N ARG A 34 -11.48 1.09 15.38
CA ARG A 34 -11.03 2.42 14.94
C ARG A 34 -11.14 3.45 16.05
N GLY A 35 -12.23 3.44 16.77
CA GLY A 35 -12.53 4.43 17.78
C GLY A 35 -13.10 3.80 19.05
N PRO A 36 -12.23 3.25 19.92
CA PRO A 36 -12.67 2.55 21.14
C PRO A 36 -13.09 3.49 22.28
N ASP A 37 -12.80 4.81 22.19
CA ASP A 37 -12.92 5.71 23.33
C ASP A 37 -14.35 6.24 23.52
N ASP A 38 -15.13 6.45 22.45
CA ASP A 38 -16.50 6.95 22.53
C ASP A 38 -17.33 6.48 21.31
N THR A 39 -18.65 6.40 21.51
CA THR A 39 -19.62 6.05 20.49
C THR A 39 -20.81 6.99 20.55
N GLN A 40 -21.12 7.62 19.42
CA GLN A 40 -22.28 8.51 19.30
C GLN A 40 -23.18 8.11 18.14
N LEU A 41 -24.47 8.16 18.36
CA LEU A 41 -25.51 7.92 17.35
C LEU A 41 -26.34 9.19 17.18
N MET A 42 -26.63 9.54 15.94
CA MET A 42 -27.53 10.64 15.59
C MET A 42 -28.57 10.15 14.60
N LEU A 43 -29.82 10.43 14.93
CA LEU A 43 -30.99 10.18 14.07
C LEU A 43 -31.68 11.51 13.80
N TRP A 44 -31.89 11.83 12.53
CA TRP A 44 -32.61 13.02 12.11
C TRP A 44 -33.46 12.72 10.87
N GLN A 45 -34.78 12.73 10.99
CA GLN A 45 -35.71 12.43 9.91
C GLN A 45 -35.38 11.12 9.17
N ASN A 46 -34.84 11.21 7.96
CA ASN A 46 -34.45 10.11 7.08
C ASN A 46 -32.91 9.86 7.04
N VAL A 47 -32.15 10.50 7.95
CA VAL A 47 -30.69 10.40 8.01
C VAL A 47 -30.25 9.85 9.35
N GLY A 48 -29.36 8.83 9.32
CA GLY A 48 -28.76 8.27 10.52
C GLY A 48 -27.23 8.21 10.42
N PHE A 49 -26.55 8.57 11.52
CA PHE A 49 -25.08 8.51 11.65
C PHE A 49 -24.67 7.75 12.89
N VAL A 50 -23.53 7.09 12.79
CA VAL A 50 -22.78 6.56 13.93
C VAL A 50 -21.33 7.02 13.83
N PHE A 51 -20.79 7.45 14.95
CA PHE A 51 -19.40 7.88 15.10
C PHE A 51 -18.69 7.05 16.16
N LYS A 52 -17.51 6.52 15.82
CA LYS A 52 -16.59 5.86 16.74
C LYS A 52 -15.35 6.75 16.89
N ARG A 53 -15.07 7.19 18.12
CA ARG A 53 -14.01 8.16 18.39
C ARG A 53 -12.73 7.50 18.89
N LEU A 54 -11.60 7.86 18.29
CA LEU A 54 -10.28 7.79 18.90
C LEU A 54 -9.89 9.20 19.35
N SER A 55 -9.83 9.43 20.65
CA SER A 55 -9.56 10.76 21.23
C SER A 55 -8.06 11.06 21.14
N ILE A 56 -7.67 11.99 20.28
CA ILE A 56 -6.28 12.43 20.07
C ILE A 56 -6.12 13.90 20.45
N VAL A 57 -7.03 14.77 20.00
CA VAL A 57 -7.08 16.20 20.31
C VAL A 57 -8.35 16.49 21.07
N ASP A 58 -8.23 17.33 22.12
CA ASP A 58 -9.34 17.71 23.02
C ASP A 58 -10.06 16.48 23.57
N ILE A 59 -9.36 15.69 24.39
CA ILE A 59 -9.82 14.38 24.87
C ILE A 59 -11.22 14.46 25.48
N ASP A 60 -11.48 15.46 26.31
CA ASP A 60 -12.74 15.61 27.05
C ASP A 60 -13.82 16.38 26.26
N GLY A 61 -13.44 17.43 25.51
CA GLY A 61 -14.35 18.34 24.84
C GLY A 61 -14.69 17.98 23.40
N GLY A 62 -13.81 17.23 22.70
CA GLY A 62 -13.91 16.95 21.27
C GLY A 62 -14.93 15.88 20.89
N ARG A 63 -16.07 15.77 21.57
CA ARG A 63 -17.16 14.85 21.22
C ARG A 63 -17.80 15.21 19.89
N GLN A 64 -18.25 14.21 19.13
CA GLN A 64 -18.88 14.37 17.84
C GLN A 64 -20.21 13.61 17.78
N PRO A 65 -21.25 14.07 17.04
CA PRO A 65 -21.17 15.16 16.06
C PRO A 65 -20.93 16.52 16.69
N ILE A 66 -20.20 17.37 15.97
CA ILE A 66 -20.04 18.78 16.32
C ILE A 66 -21.20 19.54 15.72
N GLU A 67 -21.91 20.31 16.54
CA GLU A 67 -23.10 21.05 16.11
C GLU A 67 -22.89 22.56 16.25
N THR A 68 -23.42 23.31 15.27
CA THR A 68 -23.53 24.76 15.43
C THR A 68 -24.49 25.10 16.57
N PRO A 69 -24.36 26.28 17.21
CA PRO A 69 -25.20 26.69 18.35
C PRO A 69 -26.70 26.68 18.10
N ASP A 70 -27.11 26.94 16.84
CA ASP A 70 -28.51 26.92 16.39
C ASP A 70 -28.98 25.49 16.00
N GLY A 71 -28.12 24.51 16.07
CA GLY A 71 -28.42 23.11 15.68
C GLY A 71 -28.63 22.89 14.19
N ARG A 72 -28.34 23.88 13.34
CA ARG A 72 -28.50 23.79 11.89
C ARG A 72 -27.55 22.79 11.27
N ILE A 73 -26.26 22.88 11.61
CA ILE A 73 -25.22 22.03 11.05
C ILE A 73 -24.75 21.00 12.08
N SER A 74 -24.65 19.74 11.65
CA SER A 74 -23.97 18.67 12.41
C SER A 74 -22.87 18.08 11.55
N ALA A 75 -21.66 17.95 12.08
CA ALA A 75 -20.52 17.37 11.38
C ALA A 75 -19.84 16.27 12.17
N MET A 76 -19.43 15.21 11.48
CA MET A 76 -18.55 14.15 11.96
C MET A 76 -17.28 14.14 11.12
N VAL A 77 -16.13 14.13 11.78
CA VAL A 77 -14.80 14.20 11.15
C VAL A 77 -13.95 13.02 11.62
N ASN A 78 -13.56 12.17 10.70
CA ASN A 78 -12.52 11.16 10.92
C ASN A 78 -11.22 11.72 10.38
N GLY A 79 -10.34 12.19 11.24
CA GLY A 79 -9.05 12.77 10.85
C GLY A 79 -8.71 14.02 11.64
N GLU A 80 -7.83 14.84 11.09
CA GLU A 80 -7.24 16.00 11.74
C GLU A 80 -7.20 17.21 10.78
N ILE A 81 -7.51 18.39 11.31
CA ILE A 81 -7.35 19.69 10.63
C ILE A 81 -6.15 20.41 11.26
N TYR A 82 -4.99 20.20 10.71
CA TYR A 82 -3.72 20.61 11.31
C TYR A 82 -3.57 22.12 11.49
N ASN A 83 -4.15 22.92 10.61
CA ASN A 83 -4.13 24.38 10.69
C ASN A 83 -5.37 24.98 11.35
N HIS A 84 -6.08 24.21 12.20
CA HIS A 84 -7.32 24.66 12.84
C HIS A 84 -7.15 25.96 13.64
N ARG A 85 -5.98 26.21 14.24
CA ARG A 85 -5.73 27.45 15.00
C ARG A 85 -5.75 28.68 14.11
N GLU A 86 -5.18 28.60 12.92
CA GLU A 86 -5.20 29.68 11.91
C GLU A 86 -6.63 29.90 11.40
N ILE A 87 -7.37 28.82 11.15
CA ILE A 87 -8.77 28.89 10.74
C ILE A 87 -9.63 29.52 11.86
N ARG A 88 -9.45 29.11 13.12
CA ARG A 88 -10.13 29.74 14.28
C ARG A 88 -9.87 31.23 14.35
N ALA A 89 -8.63 31.65 14.18
CA ALA A 89 -8.25 33.07 14.14
C ALA A 89 -8.94 33.81 12.98
N ALA A 90 -8.99 33.20 11.81
CA ALA A 90 -9.66 33.78 10.63
C ALA A 90 -11.20 33.87 10.77
N LEU A 91 -11.82 32.92 11.48
CA LEU A 91 -13.25 32.98 11.83
C LEU A 91 -13.56 34.12 12.81
N GLY A 92 -12.56 34.59 13.59
CA GLY A 92 -12.47 35.92 14.18
C GLY A 92 -13.61 36.33 15.13
N GLY A 93 -14.03 35.43 16.01
CA GLY A 93 -15.10 35.79 16.99
C GLY A 93 -16.51 35.91 16.40
N ARG A 94 -16.68 35.71 15.09
CA ARG A 94 -17.99 35.65 14.43
C ARG A 94 -18.85 34.48 14.89
N TYR A 95 -18.19 33.43 15.37
CA TYR A 95 -18.83 32.21 15.85
C TYR A 95 -18.39 31.86 17.26
N ALA A 96 -19.30 31.32 18.07
CA ALA A 96 -19.00 30.80 19.40
C ALA A 96 -18.45 29.38 19.32
N LEU A 97 -17.16 29.24 19.14
CA LEU A 97 -16.44 27.96 19.24
C LEU A 97 -16.42 27.51 20.68
N ARG A 98 -16.77 26.27 20.98
CA ARG A 98 -17.01 25.74 22.33
C ARG A 98 -15.95 24.77 22.82
N THR A 99 -15.17 24.20 21.92
CA THR A 99 -14.19 23.13 22.20
C THR A 99 -12.79 23.57 21.79
N GLN A 100 -11.79 22.78 22.11
CA GLN A 100 -10.43 22.94 21.60
C GLN A 100 -10.15 21.95 20.41
N SER A 101 -11.16 21.15 20.04
CA SER A 101 -11.04 20.20 18.93
C SER A 101 -10.74 20.93 17.62
N ASP A 102 -9.80 20.40 16.87
CA ASP A 102 -9.46 20.84 15.52
C ASP A 102 -10.65 20.71 14.55
N SER A 103 -11.44 19.65 14.73
CA SER A 103 -12.60 19.31 13.92
C SER A 103 -13.73 20.34 14.02
N GLU A 104 -13.77 21.15 15.10
CA GLU A 104 -14.84 22.13 15.32
C GLU A 104 -14.90 23.23 14.25
N VAL A 105 -13.81 23.46 13.53
CA VAL A 105 -13.81 24.49 12.47
C VAL A 105 -14.67 24.10 11.26
N ILE A 106 -14.95 22.82 11.04
CA ILE A 106 -15.62 22.30 9.83
C ILE A 106 -17.05 22.84 9.66
N PRO A 107 -17.97 22.75 10.65
CA PRO A 107 -19.31 23.31 10.49
C PRO A 107 -19.30 24.82 10.23
N PHE A 108 -18.35 25.57 10.80
CA PHE A 108 -18.25 27.02 10.61
C PHE A 108 -17.63 27.41 9.27
N LEU A 109 -16.67 26.61 8.76
CA LEU A 109 -16.19 26.77 7.39
C LEU A 109 -17.30 26.52 6.36
N TYR A 110 -18.20 25.56 6.63
CA TYR A 110 -19.34 25.33 5.77
C TYR A 110 -20.31 26.54 5.76
N LEU A 111 -20.58 27.14 6.92
CA LEU A 111 -21.40 28.35 7.00
C LEU A 111 -20.82 29.54 6.20
N GLU A 112 -19.47 29.62 6.12
CA GLU A 112 -18.78 30.70 5.41
C GLU A 112 -18.63 30.46 3.90
N ARG A 113 -18.44 29.18 3.50
CA ARG A 113 -17.93 28.82 2.18
C ARG A 113 -18.75 27.77 1.44
N GLU A 114 -19.76 27.20 2.06
CA GLU A 114 -20.55 26.11 1.51
C GLU A 114 -19.66 24.96 0.98
N LEU A 115 -19.71 24.64 -0.31
CA LEU A 115 -18.88 23.58 -0.92
C LEU A 115 -17.37 23.89 -0.96
N GLY A 116 -16.97 25.16 -0.75
CA GLY A 116 -15.57 25.56 -0.60
C GLY A 116 -14.98 25.34 0.79
N LEU A 117 -15.71 24.69 1.71
CA LEU A 117 -15.32 24.53 3.13
C LEU A 117 -13.94 23.88 3.32
N PHE A 118 -13.47 23.04 2.42
CA PHE A 118 -12.20 22.36 2.54
C PHE A 118 -11.02 23.09 1.91
N GLU A 119 -11.24 24.17 1.17
CA GLU A 119 -10.16 24.93 0.52
C GLU A 119 -9.11 25.47 1.52
N PRO A 120 -9.51 26.07 2.67
CA PRO A 120 -8.54 26.57 3.64
C PRO A 120 -7.95 25.47 4.55
N ALA A 121 -8.53 24.27 4.57
CA ALA A 121 -8.12 23.24 5.49
C ALA A 121 -6.83 22.53 5.04
N ASN A 122 -5.80 22.51 5.90
CA ASN A 122 -4.66 21.61 5.77
C ASN A 122 -4.87 20.45 6.74
N GLY A 123 -5.17 19.28 6.21
CA GLY A 123 -5.54 18.13 7.04
C GLY A 123 -5.59 16.82 6.27
N MET A 124 -5.84 15.77 7.02
CA MET A 124 -6.24 14.46 6.53
C MET A 124 -7.59 14.13 7.14
N PHE A 125 -8.62 13.98 6.35
CA PHE A 125 -9.98 13.86 6.87
C PHE A 125 -10.95 13.15 5.94
N ALA A 126 -11.92 12.49 6.56
CA ALA A 126 -13.20 12.15 5.96
C ALA A 126 -14.30 12.82 6.80
N VAL A 127 -15.25 13.46 6.15
CA VAL A 127 -16.30 14.28 6.79
C VAL A 127 -17.66 13.83 6.35
N ALA A 128 -18.59 13.68 7.30
CA ALA A 128 -20.02 13.65 7.03
C ALA A 128 -20.66 14.87 7.69
N LEU A 129 -21.28 15.75 6.90
CA LEU A 129 -21.88 16.99 7.35
C LEU A 129 -23.34 17.06 6.90
N LEU A 130 -24.24 17.31 7.86
CA LEU A 130 -25.67 17.48 7.63
C LEU A 130 -26.06 18.97 7.82
N ASP A 131 -26.61 19.60 6.79
CA ASP A 131 -27.33 20.87 6.89
C ASP A 131 -28.84 20.58 6.94
N ARG A 132 -29.44 20.76 8.13
CA ARG A 132 -30.87 20.53 8.36
C ARG A 132 -31.75 21.54 7.67
N GLN A 133 -31.25 22.77 7.49
CA GLN A 133 -32.01 23.84 6.87
C GLN A 133 -32.07 23.70 5.35
N GLN A 134 -30.93 23.41 4.72
CA GLN A 134 -30.87 23.18 3.27
C GLN A 134 -31.30 21.75 2.91
N ARG A 135 -31.50 20.86 3.90
CA ARG A 135 -31.80 19.45 3.69
C ARG A 135 -30.76 18.82 2.79
N ARG A 136 -29.49 18.86 3.22
CA ARG A 136 -28.33 18.48 2.45
C ARG A 136 -27.37 17.67 3.28
N LEU A 137 -26.84 16.58 2.74
CA LEU A 137 -25.75 15.80 3.31
C LEU A 137 -24.51 15.94 2.43
N LEU A 138 -23.37 16.27 3.03
CA LEU A 138 -22.08 16.29 2.36
C LEU A 138 -21.19 15.19 2.91
N LEU A 139 -20.61 14.39 2.01
CA LEU A 139 -19.55 13.43 2.32
C LEU A 139 -18.27 13.90 1.65
N GLY A 140 -17.32 14.41 2.44
CA GLY A 140 -16.08 15.01 1.95
C GLY A 140 -14.86 14.17 2.27
N ARG A 141 -13.84 14.22 1.41
CA ARG A 141 -12.57 13.51 1.60
C ARG A 141 -11.39 14.43 1.33
N ASP A 142 -10.30 14.28 2.10
CA ASP A 142 -9.10 15.11 2.01
C ASP A 142 -8.40 15.03 0.64
N ARG A 143 -7.50 16.00 0.38
CA ARG A 143 -6.82 16.20 -0.91
C ARG A 143 -6.07 14.98 -1.43
N ALA A 144 -5.38 14.25 -0.54
CA ALA A 144 -4.61 13.06 -0.91
C ALA A 144 -5.41 11.76 -0.75
N GLY A 145 -6.62 11.82 -0.17
CA GLY A 145 -7.43 10.65 0.12
C GLY A 145 -6.86 9.78 1.25
N VAL A 146 -6.17 10.40 2.23
CA VAL A 146 -5.56 9.70 3.36
C VAL A 146 -6.60 8.98 4.20
N LYS A 147 -7.70 9.65 4.53
CA LYS A 147 -8.77 9.03 5.31
C LYS A 147 -9.79 8.34 4.41
N PRO A 148 -10.22 7.11 4.77
CA PRO A 148 -11.16 6.36 3.96
C PRO A 148 -12.60 6.86 4.12
N LEU A 149 -13.35 6.88 3.02
CA LEU A 149 -14.78 7.06 2.99
C LEU A 149 -15.38 6.35 1.77
N LEU A 150 -16.22 5.38 2.02
CA LEU A 150 -16.88 4.54 1.03
C LEU A 150 -18.38 4.83 1.04
N TYR A 151 -19.04 4.56 -0.08
CA TYR A 151 -20.48 4.63 -0.16
C TYR A 151 -21.07 3.58 -1.10
N HIS A 152 -22.32 3.25 -0.85
CA HIS A 152 -23.18 2.44 -1.70
C HIS A 152 -24.48 3.22 -1.97
N LEU A 153 -24.82 3.37 -3.22
CA LEU A 153 -26.14 3.88 -3.66
C LEU A 153 -26.92 2.68 -4.21
N SER A 154 -28.12 2.43 -3.65
CA SER A 154 -28.96 1.33 -4.12
C SER A 154 -29.36 1.50 -5.59
N ASP A 155 -29.59 0.40 -6.30
CA ASP A 155 -29.92 0.42 -7.73
C ASP A 155 -31.20 1.20 -8.05
N ASP A 156 -32.15 1.25 -7.11
CA ASP A 156 -33.38 2.02 -7.24
C ASP A 156 -33.24 3.50 -6.83
N GLY A 157 -32.01 3.92 -6.43
CA GLY A 157 -31.69 5.28 -6.03
C GLY A 157 -32.34 5.77 -4.72
N LYS A 158 -32.90 4.85 -3.90
CA LYS A 158 -33.66 5.25 -2.69
C LYS A 158 -32.88 5.18 -1.39
N LEU A 159 -31.72 4.54 -1.40
CA LEU A 159 -30.88 4.36 -0.22
C LEU A 159 -29.43 4.70 -0.53
N LEU A 160 -28.83 5.58 0.26
CA LEU A 160 -27.40 5.80 0.31
C LEU A 160 -26.86 5.29 1.64
N VAL A 161 -25.86 4.41 1.61
CA VAL A 161 -25.12 3.93 2.79
C VAL A 161 -23.67 4.35 2.65
N PHE A 162 -23.05 4.85 3.71
CA PHE A 162 -21.64 5.25 3.70
C PHE A 162 -20.91 4.82 4.96
N ALA A 163 -19.62 4.58 4.85
CA ALA A 163 -18.77 4.21 6.00
C ALA A 163 -17.28 4.42 5.72
N SER A 164 -16.49 4.48 6.80
CA SER A 164 -15.03 4.45 6.74
C SER A 164 -14.49 3.10 6.28
N GLU A 165 -15.20 1.99 6.50
CA GLU A 165 -14.76 0.63 6.20
C GLU A 165 -15.87 -0.21 5.57
N LEU A 166 -15.47 -1.20 4.74
CA LEU A 166 -16.40 -2.14 4.07
C LEU A 166 -17.24 -2.95 5.07
N LYS A 167 -16.62 -3.41 6.16
CA LYS A 167 -17.33 -4.20 7.18
C LYS A 167 -18.49 -3.43 7.82
N ALA A 168 -18.38 -2.12 7.91
CA ALA A 168 -19.46 -1.28 8.41
C ALA A 168 -20.55 -1.07 7.35
N LEU A 169 -20.20 -0.94 6.06
CA LEU A 169 -21.18 -0.95 4.98
C LEU A 169 -21.95 -2.28 4.96
N PHE A 170 -21.23 -3.42 5.08
CA PHE A 170 -21.82 -4.76 5.07
C PHE A 170 -22.68 -5.09 6.28
N ALA A 171 -22.56 -4.33 7.36
CA ALA A 171 -23.47 -4.43 8.50
C ALA A 171 -24.88 -3.91 8.16
N HIS A 172 -25.02 -3.06 7.14
CA HIS A 172 -26.32 -2.65 6.64
C HIS A 172 -26.93 -3.74 5.73
N PRO A 173 -28.13 -4.25 6.02
CA PRO A 173 -28.70 -5.44 5.35
C PRO A 173 -28.96 -5.25 3.85
N ALA A 174 -29.16 -4.01 3.39
CA ALA A 174 -29.42 -3.72 1.97
C ALA A 174 -28.12 -3.55 1.13
N VAL A 175 -26.95 -3.54 1.74
CA VAL A 175 -25.68 -3.41 0.99
C VAL A 175 -25.26 -4.78 0.44
N PRO A 176 -25.08 -4.93 -0.88
CA PRO A 176 -24.67 -6.19 -1.49
C PRO A 176 -23.22 -6.54 -1.12
N ARG A 177 -22.99 -7.80 -0.73
CA ARG A 177 -21.67 -8.35 -0.43
C ARG A 177 -21.16 -9.22 -1.57
N VAL A 178 -21.10 -8.65 -2.77
CA VAL A 178 -20.72 -9.37 -3.98
C VAL A 178 -19.31 -8.98 -4.39
N PHE A 179 -18.35 -9.91 -4.27
CA PHE A 179 -16.97 -9.68 -4.70
C PHE A 179 -16.94 -9.49 -6.22
N ASP A 180 -16.27 -8.42 -6.67
CA ASP A 180 -16.14 -8.07 -8.10
C ASP A 180 -14.86 -8.64 -8.68
N TRP A 181 -14.90 -9.90 -9.08
CA TRP A 181 -13.77 -10.59 -9.68
C TRP A 181 -13.17 -9.87 -10.88
N GLN A 182 -14.02 -9.33 -11.76
CA GLN A 182 -13.55 -8.67 -12.97
C GLN A 182 -12.76 -7.40 -12.63
N SER A 183 -13.28 -6.56 -11.74
CA SER A 183 -12.59 -5.36 -11.28
C SER A 183 -11.28 -5.71 -10.57
N ALA A 184 -11.29 -6.71 -9.68
CA ALA A 184 -10.10 -7.17 -8.97
C ALA A 184 -9.01 -7.67 -9.93
N PHE A 185 -9.36 -8.41 -10.98
CA PHE A 185 -8.40 -8.86 -12.00
C PHE A 185 -7.84 -7.72 -12.85
N VAL A 186 -8.67 -6.74 -13.22
CA VAL A 186 -8.17 -5.53 -13.91
C VAL A 186 -7.14 -4.83 -13.06
N ASP A 187 -7.39 -4.66 -11.76
CA ASP A 187 -6.45 -4.01 -10.86
C ASP A 187 -5.16 -4.79 -10.67
N TRP A 188 -5.26 -6.10 -10.59
CA TRP A 188 -4.10 -6.96 -10.42
C TRP A 188 -3.22 -7.04 -11.66
N LEU A 189 -3.83 -7.20 -12.85
CA LEU A 189 -3.08 -7.41 -14.11
C LEU A 189 -2.54 -6.10 -14.69
N VAL A 190 -3.23 -4.98 -14.47
CA VAL A 190 -2.90 -3.69 -15.11
C VAL A 190 -3.09 -2.50 -14.14
N PRO A 191 -2.44 -2.53 -12.98
CA PRO A 191 -2.65 -1.51 -11.96
C PRO A 191 -2.31 -0.09 -12.44
N ASP A 192 -1.45 0.05 -13.45
CA ASP A 192 -0.85 1.33 -13.85
C ASP A 192 -1.32 1.82 -15.23
N VAL A 193 -2.27 1.13 -15.88
CA VAL A 193 -2.62 1.45 -17.28
C VAL A 193 -3.79 2.41 -17.39
N VAL A 194 -4.67 2.44 -16.41
CA VAL A 194 -5.88 3.27 -16.43
C VAL A 194 -5.91 4.15 -15.19
N PRO A 195 -5.90 5.50 -15.35
CA PRO A 195 -6.24 6.39 -14.26
C PRO A 195 -7.69 6.12 -13.85
N ARG A 196 -7.93 5.60 -12.69
CA ARG A 196 -9.27 5.33 -12.17
C ARG A 196 -9.32 5.46 -10.67
N GLU A 197 -10.53 5.59 -10.15
CA GLU A 197 -10.78 5.52 -8.73
C GLU A 197 -10.30 4.16 -8.18
N LEU A 198 -9.74 4.16 -6.99
CA LEU A 198 -9.36 2.94 -6.28
C LEU A 198 -10.61 2.04 -6.15
N PRO A 199 -10.62 0.84 -6.70
CA PRO A 199 -11.79 -0.03 -6.59
C PRO A 199 -11.91 -0.57 -5.17
N SER A 200 -13.14 -0.72 -4.71
CA SER A 200 -13.42 -1.35 -3.42
C SER A 200 -13.20 -2.87 -3.43
N GLY A 201 -13.14 -3.48 -4.61
CA GLY A 201 -13.19 -4.93 -4.80
C GLY A 201 -14.60 -5.52 -4.69
N PHE A 202 -15.65 -4.70 -4.50
CA PHE A 202 -17.03 -5.15 -4.33
C PHE A 202 -18.00 -4.38 -5.21
N ARG A 203 -18.96 -5.10 -5.79
CA ARG A 203 -19.93 -4.54 -6.73
C ARG A 203 -20.81 -3.50 -6.07
N GLY A 204 -20.96 -2.35 -6.73
CA GLY A 204 -21.83 -1.26 -6.28
C GLY A 204 -21.28 -0.46 -5.09
N ILE A 205 -20.06 -0.72 -4.63
CA ILE A 205 -19.41 0.06 -3.57
C ILE A 205 -18.31 0.92 -4.19
N ARG A 206 -18.31 2.21 -3.88
CA ARG A 206 -17.39 3.22 -4.41
C ARG A 206 -16.70 3.98 -3.28
N HIS A 207 -15.54 4.53 -3.56
CA HIS A 207 -14.92 5.55 -2.71
C HIS A 207 -15.53 6.93 -3.01
N VAL A 208 -15.63 7.77 -2.00
CA VAL A 208 -15.65 9.22 -2.26
C VAL A 208 -14.26 9.57 -2.79
N PRO A 209 -14.12 10.14 -3.98
CA PRO A 209 -12.81 10.42 -4.56
C PRO A 209 -11.98 11.37 -3.68
N ALA A 210 -10.65 11.25 -3.74
CA ALA A 210 -9.76 12.21 -3.08
C ALA A 210 -10.07 13.65 -3.55
N ALA A 211 -9.89 14.63 -2.67
CA ALA A 211 -10.15 16.03 -2.94
C ALA A 211 -11.59 16.33 -3.41
N SER A 212 -12.57 15.54 -3.00
CA SER A 212 -13.94 15.65 -3.52
C SER A 212 -14.99 15.63 -2.42
N ILE A 213 -16.15 16.12 -2.79
CA ILE A 213 -17.38 16.12 -1.98
C ILE A 213 -18.45 15.38 -2.76
N LEU A 214 -19.07 14.37 -2.16
CA LEU A 214 -20.34 13.82 -2.58
C LEU A 214 -21.44 14.64 -1.91
N ASP A 215 -22.13 15.43 -2.69
CA ASP A 215 -23.23 16.31 -2.31
C ASP A 215 -24.57 15.61 -2.55
N VAL A 216 -25.34 15.43 -1.50
CA VAL A 216 -26.58 14.66 -1.49
C VAL A 216 -27.73 15.54 -1.09
N SER A 217 -28.69 15.73 -2.00
CA SER A 217 -29.94 16.44 -1.74
C SER A 217 -30.93 15.51 -1.03
N LEU A 218 -31.40 15.92 0.15
CA LEU A 218 -32.45 15.21 0.90
C LEU A 218 -33.87 15.64 0.47
N ILE A 219 -33.97 16.46 -0.56
CA ILE A 219 -35.26 16.96 -1.10
C ILE A 219 -35.71 16.03 -2.24
N ASP A 220 -34.78 15.73 -3.16
CA ASP A 220 -35.07 14.98 -4.40
C ASP A 220 -34.20 13.72 -4.57
N GLY A 221 -33.32 13.45 -3.61
CA GLY A 221 -32.42 12.29 -3.66
C GLY A 221 -31.23 12.44 -4.61
N GLY A 222 -31.01 13.62 -5.19
CA GLY A 222 -29.92 13.87 -6.13
C GLY A 222 -28.54 13.71 -5.46
N CYS A 223 -27.62 12.99 -6.12
CA CYS A 223 -26.25 12.79 -5.67
C CYS A 223 -25.26 13.34 -6.70
N ARG A 224 -24.34 14.21 -6.27
CA ARG A 224 -23.38 14.85 -7.16
C ARG A 224 -21.98 14.85 -6.54
N VAL A 225 -20.97 14.38 -7.28
CA VAL A 225 -19.55 14.49 -6.88
C VAL A 225 -18.97 15.78 -7.47
N SER A 226 -18.31 16.57 -6.63
CA SER A 226 -17.56 17.76 -7.03
C SER A 226 -16.15 17.72 -6.44
N THR A 227 -15.16 18.02 -7.28
CA THR A 227 -13.76 18.11 -6.86
C THR A 227 -13.44 19.53 -6.43
N TYR A 228 -12.92 19.72 -5.20
CA TYR A 228 -12.59 21.03 -4.66
C TYR A 228 -11.11 21.40 -4.79
N TRP A 229 -10.23 20.44 -5.13
CA TRP A 229 -8.81 20.67 -5.33
C TRP A 229 -8.22 19.67 -6.33
N GLN A 230 -7.26 20.16 -7.11
CA GLN A 230 -6.43 19.35 -8.00
C GLN A 230 -4.97 19.79 -7.86
N VAL A 231 -4.03 18.89 -8.14
CA VAL A 231 -2.62 19.26 -8.27
C VAL A 231 -2.50 20.32 -9.36
N PRO A 232 -2.00 21.53 -9.07
CA PRO A 232 -1.96 22.61 -10.05
C PRO A 232 -1.03 22.27 -11.21
N ALA A 233 -1.43 22.66 -12.42
CA ALA A 233 -0.49 22.68 -13.54
C ALA A 233 0.42 23.91 -13.41
N ARG A 234 1.68 23.76 -13.81
CA ARG A 234 2.59 24.93 -13.86
C ARG A 234 2.11 25.93 -14.91
N GLU A 235 2.05 27.20 -14.54
CA GLU A 235 1.71 28.28 -15.47
C GLU A 235 2.77 28.42 -16.56
N GLN A 236 2.32 28.51 -17.81
CA GLN A 236 3.24 28.76 -18.95
C GLN A 236 3.88 30.15 -18.81
N GLY A 237 5.21 30.21 -18.93
CA GLY A 237 5.94 31.47 -18.80
C GLY A 237 6.22 31.89 -17.35
N ALA A 238 5.83 31.13 -16.34
CA ALA A 238 6.20 31.44 -14.95
C ALA A 238 7.74 31.51 -14.79
N PRO A 239 8.24 32.45 -13.99
CA PRO A 239 9.68 32.60 -13.76
C PRO A 239 10.30 31.29 -13.26
N VAL A 240 11.52 31.00 -13.74
CA VAL A 240 12.30 29.85 -13.29
C VAL A 240 13.22 30.29 -12.17
N ALA A 241 12.97 29.80 -10.95
CA ALA A 241 13.86 30.03 -9.83
C ALA A 241 15.09 29.10 -9.87
N PRO A 242 16.18 29.43 -9.19
CA PRO A 242 17.31 28.52 -9.02
C PRO A 242 16.91 27.23 -8.31
N VAL A 243 17.57 26.12 -8.62
CA VAL A 243 17.33 24.79 -8.00
C VAL A 243 17.39 24.87 -6.46
N SER A 244 18.33 25.65 -5.91
CA SER A 244 18.47 25.84 -4.46
C SER A 244 17.21 26.38 -3.79
N SER A 245 16.48 27.29 -4.46
CA SER A 245 15.24 27.85 -3.92
C SER A 245 14.13 26.81 -3.79
N TYR A 246 14.03 25.87 -4.74
CA TYR A 246 13.07 24.77 -4.65
C TYR A 246 13.44 23.79 -3.52
N VAL A 247 14.72 23.48 -3.36
CA VAL A 247 15.24 22.62 -2.28
C VAL A 247 14.97 23.25 -0.91
N GLU A 248 15.29 24.53 -0.76
CA GLU A 248 15.06 25.27 0.49
C GLU A 248 13.57 25.32 0.83
N ARG A 249 12.73 25.71 -0.13
CA ARG A 249 11.28 25.77 0.06
C ARG A 249 10.67 24.40 0.38
N TYR A 250 11.14 23.34 -0.27
CA TYR A 250 10.73 21.97 0.03
C TYR A 250 11.09 21.59 1.48
N GLY A 251 12.31 21.90 1.91
CA GLY A 251 12.78 21.65 3.28
C GLY A 251 11.95 22.39 4.33
N GLU A 252 11.64 23.67 4.09
CA GLU A 252 10.78 24.48 4.97
C GLU A 252 9.37 23.90 5.09
N LEU A 253 8.76 23.57 3.95
CA LEU A 253 7.40 23.00 3.92
C LEU A 253 7.35 21.63 4.60
N LEU A 254 8.37 20.80 4.41
CA LEU A 254 8.45 19.50 5.05
C LEU A 254 8.63 19.63 6.57
N ALA A 255 9.49 20.56 7.02
CA ALA A 255 9.67 20.82 8.45
C ALA A 255 8.38 21.33 9.10
N ASP A 256 7.67 22.25 8.44
CA ASP A 256 6.37 22.74 8.90
C ASP A 256 5.29 21.64 8.87
N SER A 257 5.27 20.84 7.83
CA SER A 257 4.36 19.69 7.71
C SER A 257 4.53 18.69 8.86
N VAL A 258 5.78 18.34 9.21
CA VAL A 258 6.04 17.47 10.37
C VAL A 258 5.56 18.16 11.66
N ARG A 259 5.92 19.43 11.87
CA ARG A 259 5.51 20.20 13.05
C ARG A 259 3.98 20.22 13.24
N LEU A 260 3.24 20.48 12.18
CA LEU A 260 1.77 20.47 12.19
C LEU A 260 1.22 19.09 12.58
N ARG A 261 1.85 18.01 12.10
CA ARG A 261 1.40 16.64 12.35
C ARG A 261 1.82 16.08 13.72
N LEU A 262 2.54 16.87 14.54
CA LEU A 262 2.78 16.56 15.96
C LEU A 262 1.63 17.04 16.86
N MET A 263 0.61 17.70 16.32
CA MET A 263 -0.58 18.13 17.04
C MET A 263 -1.27 16.92 17.67
N SER A 264 -1.17 16.79 18.99
CA SER A 264 -1.70 15.65 19.74
C SER A 264 -1.67 15.94 21.26
N ASP A 265 -2.73 15.55 21.97
CA ASP A 265 -2.78 15.56 23.44
C ASP A 265 -2.40 14.18 24.03
N VAL A 266 -2.02 13.23 23.16
CA VAL A 266 -1.61 11.87 23.51
C VAL A 266 -0.23 11.53 22.94
N PRO A 267 0.47 10.52 23.51
CA PRO A 267 1.78 10.12 22.99
C PRO A 267 1.77 9.71 21.52
N TYR A 268 2.85 10.06 20.81
CA TYR A 268 3.10 9.71 19.41
C TYR A 268 4.48 9.07 19.24
N GLY A 269 4.69 8.38 18.13
CA GLY A 269 5.95 7.74 17.77
C GLY A 269 6.21 7.77 16.27
N VAL A 270 7.29 7.15 15.83
CA VAL A 270 7.68 7.07 14.41
C VAL A 270 8.03 5.65 14.03
N PHE A 271 7.59 5.19 12.84
CA PHE A 271 8.18 4.01 12.22
C PHE A 271 9.44 4.40 11.47
N LEU A 272 10.58 3.92 11.94
CA LEU A 272 11.91 4.25 11.44
C LEU A 272 12.47 3.05 10.67
N SER A 273 12.39 3.11 9.34
CA SER A 273 12.85 2.03 8.45
C SER A 273 14.35 2.08 8.13
N GLY A 274 15.06 3.15 8.51
CA GLY A 274 16.45 3.38 8.11
C GLY A 274 16.62 4.01 6.71
N GLY A 275 15.54 4.20 5.95
CA GLY A 275 15.53 4.99 4.72
C GLY A 275 15.52 6.50 5.00
N VAL A 276 15.95 7.31 4.03
CA VAL A 276 16.03 8.77 4.16
C VAL A 276 14.68 9.40 4.54
N ASP A 277 13.57 8.89 4.03
CA ASP A 277 12.23 9.44 4.27
C ASP A 277 11.86 9.38 5.76
N SER A 278 11.90 8.19 6.33
CA SER A 278 11.60 7.98 7.76
C SER A 278 12.64 8.66 8.66
N ALA A 279 13.90 8.70 8.25
CA ALA A 279 14.96 9.36 8.99
C ALA A 279 14.75 10.89 9.08
N VAL A 280 14.35 11.55 7.98
CA VAL A 280 14.03 12.99 7.97
C VAL A 280 12.83 13.29 8.85
N VAL A 281 11.75 12.50 8.73
CA VAL A 281 10.55 12.66 9.60
C VAL A 281 10.94 12.51 11.06
N THR A 282 11.75 11.50 11.40
CA THR A 282 12.23 11.27 12.78
C THR A 282 13.05 12.45 13.29
N ALA A 283 14.02 12.92 12.50
CA ALA A 283 14.89 14.03 12.89
C ALA A 283 14.12 15.35 13.09
N LEU A 284 13.12 15.61 12.24
CA LEU A 284 12.27 16.79 12.38
C LEU A 284 11.32 16.67 13.59
N ALA A 285 10.73 15.49 13.82
CA ALA A 285 9.86 15.26 14.96
C ALA A 285 10.62 15.34 16.29
N ALA A 286 11.84 14.86 16.35
CA ALA A 286 12.72 14.91 17.51
C ALA A 286 13.02 16.35 18.02
N ARG A 287 12.87 17.36 17.15
CA ARG A 287 13.00 18.76 17.57
C ARG A 287 11.95 19.22 18.59
N ALA A 288 10.81 18.56 18.61
CA ALA A 288 9.72 18.84 19.55
C ALA A 288 9.89 18.11 20.90
N GLY A 289 10.79 17.14 20.98
CA GLY A 289 11.07 16.35 22.17
C GLY A 289 11.35 14.88 21.88
N PRO A 290 11.69 14.08 22.90
CA PRO A 290 11.96 12.67 22.75
C PRO A 290 10.68 11.91 22.39
N LEU A 291 10.80 10.92 21.49
CA LEU A 291 9.70 10.05 21.06
C LEU A 291 10.22 8.64 20.76
N PRO A 292 9.39 7.60 20.97
CA PRO A 292 9.77 6.23 20.63
C PRO A 292 9.81 6.04 19.11
N THR A 293 10.80 5.30 18.65
CA THR A 293 10.90 4.84 17.26
C THR A 293 10.81 3.32 17.20
N PHE A 294 10.20 2.79 16.14
CA PHE A 294 9.98 1.36 15.96
C PHE A 294 10.54 0.91 14.62
N THR A 295 11.27 -0.20 14.62
CA THR A 295 11.98 -0.72 13.46
C THR A 295 11.73 -2.22 13.32
N VAL A 296 11.47 -2.68 12.10
CA VAL A 296 11.42 -4.10 11.77
C VAL A 296 12.83 -4.67 11.71
N LEU A 297 13.11 -5.68 12.49
CA LEU A 297 14.32 -6.48 12.42
C LEU A 297 13.99 -7.84 11.79
N SER A 298 14.52 -8.09 10.61
CA SER A 298 14.36 -9.34 9.86
C SER A 298 15.62 -9.62 9.07
N ARG A 299 15.74 -10.82 8.49
CA ARG A 299 16.87 -11.13 7.59
C ARG A 299 16.97 -10.13 6.43
N SER A 300 15.83 -9.69 5.88
CA SER A 300 15.82 -8.72 4.79
C SER A 300 16.28 -7.33 5.23
N THR A 301 15.84 -6.82 6.39
CA THR A 301 16.25 -5.50 6.88
C THR A 301 17.68 -5.44 7.37
N VAL A 302 18.24 -6.57 7.81
CA VAL A 302 19.67 -6.72 8.11
C VAL A 302 20.47 -6.77 6.81
N GLY A 303 20.07 -7.62 5.86
CA GLY A 303 20.75 -7.77 4.58
C GLY A 303 20.78 -6.48 3.75
N SER A 304 19.74 -5.64 3.86
CA SER A 304 19.69 -4.31 3.23
C SER A 304 20.44 -3.23 4.01
N GLY A 305 20.80 -3.47 5.28
CA GLY A 305 21.36 -2.48 6.19
C GLY A 305 20.32 -1.49 6.76
N ASP A 306 19.03 -1.73 6.56
CA ASP A 306 17.96 -0.84 7.05
C ASP A 306 17.89 -0.82 8.57
N ALA A 307 17.97 -1.99 9.21
CA ALA A 307 17.91 -2.11 10.67
C ALA A 307 19.09 -1.39 11.36
N GLU A 308 20.30 -1.49 10.79
CA GLU A 308 21.48 -0.78 11.28
C GLU A 308 21.36 0.73 11.09
N ALA A 309 20.93 1.17 9.90
CA ALA A 309 20.73 2.58 9.61
C ALA A 309 19.67 3.21 10.54
N ALA A 310 18.57 2.51 10.82
CA ALA A 310 17.55 2.97 11.76
C ALA A 310 18.10 3.12 13.18
N ARG A 311 18.84 2.12 13.68
CA ARG A 311 19.53 2.19 14.97
C ARG A 311 20.44 3.41 15.05
N ASP A 312 21.26 3.62 14.03
CA ASP A 312 22.23 4.70 14.00
C ASP A 312 21.58 6.09 13.96
N VAL A 313 20.46 6.23 13.23
CA VAL A 313 19.66 7.47 13.22
C VAL A 313 19.09 7.74 14.62
N ALA A 314 18.47 6.76 15.24
CA ALA A 314 17.89 6.91 16.57
C ALA A 314 18.96 7.22 17.62
N ALA A 315 20.07 6.50 17.61
CA ALA A 315 21.19 6.76 18.52
C ALA A 315 21.78 8.16 18.35
N GLY A 316 21.98 8.61 17.10
CA GLY A 316 22.46 9.95 16.79
C GLY A 316 21.53 11.08 17.24
N LEU A 317 20.23 10.79 17.38
CA LEU A 317 19.21 11.72 17.87
C LEU A 317 18.90 11.54 19.37
N GLY A 318 19.54 10.59 20.04
CA GLY A 318 19.27 10.27 21.46
C GLY A 318 17.86 9.69 21.72
N LEU A 319 17.27 9.00 20.74
CA LEU A 319 15.92 8.46 20.80
C LEU A 319 15.93 6.95 21.12
N PRO A 320 14.92 6.44 21.86
CA PRO A 320 14.74 5.01 21.99
C PRO A 320 14.33 4.39 20.64
N ASN A 321 15.00 3.29 20.27
CA ASN A 321 14.68 2.52 19.05
C ASN A 321 14.30 1.09 19.44
N HIS A 322 13.01 0.77 19.28
CA HIS A 322 12.48 -0.56 19.53
C HIS A 322 12.61 -1.40 18.27
N GLN A 323 13.51 -2.37 18.29
CA GLN A 323 13.70 -3.29 17.17
C GLN A 323 12.91 -4.57 17.40
N VAL A 324 11.94 -4.81 16.53
CA VAL A 324 10.97 -5.88 16.63
C VAL A 324 11.35 -7.00 15.67
N LEU A 325 11.61 -8.18 16.22
CA LEU A 325 12.05 -9.33 15.44
C LEU A 325 10.88 -9.94 14.68
N PHE A 326 11.06 -10.04 13.36
CA PHE A 326 10.15 -10.69 12.43
C PHE A 326 10.85 -11.88 11.79
N ASP A 327 10.60 -13.06 12.31
CA ASP A 327 11.03 -14.32 11.73
C ASP A 327 9.90 -15.37 11.76
N GLU A 328 10.12 -16.48 11.10
CA GLU A 328 9.12 -17.54 10.93
C GLU A 328 8.65 -18.13 12.28
N GLU A 329 9.50 -18.11 13.30
CA GLU A 329 9.22 -18.68 14.62
C GLU A 329 8.43 -17.73 15.52
N ASN A 330 8.62 -16.41 15.36
CA ASN A 330 8.07 -15.40 16.27
C ASN A 330 6.74 -14.78 15.81
N LEU A 331 6.38 -14.88 14.53
CA LEU A 331 5.15 -14.25 14.01
C LEU A 331 3.87 -15.02 14.32
N GLY A 332 3.97 -16.30 14.75
CA GLY A 332 2.79 -17.13 14.96
C GLY A 332 1.91 -17.19 13.71
N LEU A 333 2.53 -17.33 12.54
CA LEU A 333 1.91 -17.26 11.23
C LEU A 333 0.89 -18.39 11.04
N THR A 334 -0.37 -18.09 11.28
CA THR A 334 -1.47 -19.04 11.14
C THR A 334 -2.45 -18.57 10.07
N PRO A 335 -3.24 -19.49 9.47
CA PRO A 335 -4.35 -19.11 8.59
C PRO A 335 -5.31 -18.11 9.24
N ASP A 336 -5.63 -18.26 10.52
CA ASP A 336 -6.50 -17.31 11.25
C ASP A 336 -5.86 -15.94 11.40
N GLY A 337 -4.56 -15.86 11.69
CA GLY A 337 -3.82 -14.61 11.71
C GLY A 337 -3.86 -13.89 10.36
N TRP A 338 -3.71 -14.63 9.27
CA TRP A 338 -3.80 -14.07 7.92
C TRP A 338 -5.23 -13.61 7.58
N ARG A 339 -6.26 -14.37 7.92
CA ARG A 339 -7.67 -13.94 7.79
C ARG A 339 -7.94 -12.65 8.54
N ARG A 340 -7.38 -12.51 9.75
CA ARG A 340 -7.52 -11.29 10.56
C ARG A 340 -6.90 -10.08 9.84
N ILE A 341 -5.74 -10.25 9.21
CA ILE A 341 -5.10 -9.18 8.42
C ILE A 341 -5.95 -8.82 7.20
N LEU A 342 -6.41 -9.82 6.43
CA LEU A 342 -7.29 -9.59 5.28
C LEU A 342 -8.61 -8.93 5.69
N TYR A 343 -9.22 -9.39 6.77
CA TYR A 343 -10.43 -8.78 7.34
C TYR A 343 -10.21 -7.34 7.77
N SER A 344 -9.04 -7.02 8.33
CA SER A 344 -8.68 -5.67 8.74
C SER A 344 -8.39 -4.77 7.54
N CYS A 345 -7.60 -5.24 6.58
CA CYS A 345 -7.19 -4.49 5.39
C CYS A 345 -8.33 -4.33 4.37
N GLU A 346 -9.27 -5.28 4.30
CA GLU A 346 -10.43 -5.26 3.39
C GLU A 346 -10.05 -5.15 1.90
N MET A 347 -8.88 -5.66 1.52
CA MET A 347 -8.38 -5.60 0.16
C MET A 347 -7.55 -6.84 -0.17
N PHE A 348 -7.42 -7.18 -1.46
CA PHE A 348 -6.67 -8.36 -1.87
C PHE A 348 -5.16 -8.11 -2.07
N PRO A 349 -4.67 -6.93 -2.50
CA PRO A 349 -3.23 -6.69 -2.66
C PRO A 349 -2.54 -6.51 -1.29
N VAL A 350 -2.61 -7.57 -0.48
CA VAL A 350 -2.00 -7.67 0.85
C VAL A 350 -0.86 -8.70 0.78
N GLY A 351 0.28 -8.37 1.36
CA GLY A 351 1.48 -9.20 1.34
C GLY A 351 2.39 -8.96 2.55
N PRO A 352 3.70 -9.19 2.40
CA PRO A 352 4.65 -9.06 3.50
C PRO A 352 4.66 -7.68 4.17
N GLU A 353 4.50 -6.61 3.40
CA GLU A 353 4.48 -5.24 3.95
C GLU A 353 3.35 -5.05 4.95
N GLN A 354 2.13 -5.49 4.60
CA GLN A 354 0.97 -5.35 5.46
C GLN A 354 1.08 -6.23 6.70
N LEU A 355 1.66 -7.43 6.57
CA LEU A 355 1.96 -8.28 7.70
C LEU A 355 2.87 -7.57 8.71
N PHE A 356 3.99 -7.01 8.23
CA PHE A 356 4.95 -6.33 9.09
C PHE A 356 4.35 -5.09 9.74
N LYS A 357 3.64 -4.26 8.98
CA LYS A 357 3.00 -3.05 9.49
C LYS A 357 1.91 -3.37 10.52
N PHE A 358 1.07 -4.36 10.24
CA PHE A 358 0.02 -4.79 11.17
C PHE A 358 0.61 -5.16 12.54
N HIS A 359 1.61 -6.03 12.57
CA HIS A 359 2.24 -6.45 13.82
C HIS A 359 3.12 -5.37 14.46
N LEU A 360 3.72 -4.47 13.66
CA LEU A 360 4.49 -3.36 14.21
C LEU A 360 3.58 -2.35 14.96
N HIS A 361 2.39 -2.07 14.42
CA HIS A 361 1.37 -1.28 15.12
C HIS A 361 0.88 -1.98 16.40
N GLU A 362 0.64 -3.29 16.33
CA GLU A 362 0.27 -4.12 17.48
C GLU A 362 1.33 -4.03 18.59
N PHE A 363 2.60 -4.22 18.24
CA PHE A 363 3.73 -4.10 19.17
C PHE A 363 3.82 -2.70 19.76
N ALA A 364 3.79 -1.65 18.94
CA ALA A 364 3.88 -0.26 19.41
C ALA A 364 2.77 0.06 20.43
N LYS A 365 1.55 -0.40 20.16
CA LYS A 365 0.41 -0.23 21.06
C LYS A 365 0.54 -1.02 22.36
N GLN A 366 1.05 -2.26 22.31
CA GLN A 366 1.30 -3.07 23.50
C GLN A 366 2.42 -2.47 24.36
N ARG A 367 3.48 -1.99 23.73
CA ARG A 367 4.64 -1.38 24.40
C ARG A 367 4.32 -0.03 25.03
N TYR A 368 3.44 0.75 24.38
CA TYR A 368 2.97 2.06 24.81
C TYR A 368 1.44 2.13 24.70
N PRO A 369 0.69 1.66 25.72
CA PRO A 369 -0.78 1.61 25.64
C PRO A 369 -1.45 2.97 25.40
N GLY A 370 -0.83 4.07 25.84
CA GLY A 370 -1.29 5.44 25.61
C GLY A 370 -0.98 5.99 24.22
N LEU A 371 -0.10 5.34 23.45
CA LEU A 371 0.27 5.78 22.10
C LEU A 371 -0.92 5.63 21.15
N LYS A 372 -1.27 6.72 20.46
CA LYS A 372 -2.36 6.75 19.48
C LYS A 372 -1.95 7.31 18.11
N VAL A 373 -0.74 7.81 17.96
CA VAL A 373 -0.26 8.43 16.71
C VAL A 373 1.09 7.85 16.30
N ILE A 374 1.24 7.51 15.03
CA ILE A 374 2.51 7.10 14.41
C ILE A 374 2.76 7.95 13.16
N LEU A 375 3.93 8.58 13.07
CA LEU A 375 4.37 9.27 11.86
C LEU A 375 5.10 8.32 10.93
N LEU A 376 4.95 8.53 9.62
CA LEU A 376 5.49 7.69 8.56
C LEU A 376 6.21 8.50 7.49
N GLY A 377 7.19 7.87 6.84
CA GLY A 377 7.88 8.42 5.68
C GLY A 377 7.16 8.21 4.33
N GLN A 378 5.90 7.81 4.33
CA GLN A 378 5.13 7.46 3.14
C GLN A 378 4.72 8.68 2.33
N GLY A 379 4.60 8.54 1.02
CA GLY A 379 4.26 9.64 0.10
C GLY A 379 5.46 10.34 -0.51
N SER A 380 6.68 10.10 -0.01
CA SER A 380 7.91 10.70 -0.56
C SER A 380 8.29 10.09 -1.90
N ASP A 381 8.40 8.78 -1.98
CA ASP A 381 8.87 8.06 -3.17
C ASP A 381 7.99 8.31 -4.39
N GLU A 382 6.68 8.38 -4.19
CA GLU A 382 5.65 8.50 -5.22
C GLU A 382 5.69 9.85 -5.94
N TRP A 383 6.16 10.89 -5.28
CA TRP A 383 6.16 12.25 -5.82
C TRP A 383 7.57 12.78 -6.18
N THR A 384 8.63 12.18 -5.63
CA THR A 384 10.00 12.69 -5.76
C THR A 384 10.97 11.74 -6.48
N GLY A 385 10.47 10.76 -7.24
CA GLY A 385 11.31 9.89 -8.07
C GLY A 385 12.05 8.77 -7.29
N GLY A 386 11.47 8.25 -6.21
CA GLY A 386 12.10 7.22 -5.38
C GLY A 386 12.10 5.81 -5.98
N TYR A 387 11.33 5.55 -7.05
CA TYR A 387 11.15 4.19 -7.61
C TYR A 387 11.90 3.92 -8.92
N LEU A 388 13.03 4.61 -9.16
CA LEU A 388 13.82 4.40 -10.38
C LEU A 388 14.29 2.95 -10.50
N SER A 389 14.82 2.36 -9.43
CA SER A 389 15.33 0.97 -9.43
C SER A 389 14.23 -0.04 -9.79
N ARG A 390 12.99 0.20 -9.40
CA ARG A 390 11.86 -0.66 -9.74
C ARG A 390 11.50 -0.62 -11.23
N THR A 391 11.77 0.51 -11.89
CA THR A 391 11.41 0.73 -13.29
C THR A 391 12.57 0.49 -14.25
N LEU A 392 13.77 0.94 -13.88
CA LEU A 392 14.98 0.90 -14.74
C LEU A 392 15.95 -0.24 -14.36
N GLY A 393 15.70 -0.95 -13.27
CA GLY A 393 16.61 -1.93 -12.69
C GLY A 393 17.58 -1.31 -11.69
N GLU A 394 18.32 -2.17 -10.98
CA GLU A 394 19.29 -1.71 -9.99
C GLU A 394 20.60 -1.25 -10.63
N GLN A 395 21.14 -0.12 -10.18
CA GLN A 395 22.48 0.37 -10.51
C GLN A 395 23.09 1.10 -9.31
N ASP A 396 24.41 1.26 -9.27
CA ASP A 396 25.12 1.81 -8.11
C ASP A 396 24.80 3.29 -7.89
N ALA A 397 24.63 4.05 -8.95
CA ALA A 397 24.24 5.46 -8.91
C ALA A 397 23.34 5.82 -10.09
N TRP A 398 22.47 6.80 -9.88
CA TRP A 398 21.58 7.36 -10.89
C TRP A 398 22.09 8.70 -11.37
N ALA A 399 22.03 8.93 -12.67
CA ALA A 399 22.39 10.19 -13.29
C ALA A 399 21.13 10.96 -13.72
N PRO A 400 21.19 12.30 -13.88
CA PRO A 400 20.06 13.09 -14.41
C PRO A 400 19.52 12.59 -15.76
N SER A 401 20.38 12.01 -16.61
CA SER A 401 19.99 11.41 -17.89
C SER A 401 19.00 10.21 -17.73
N ASP A 402 18.97 9.57 -16.56
CA ASP A 402 18.07 8.46 -16.29
C ASP A 402 16.61 8.89 -16.17
N TRP A 403 16.34 10.17 -15.95
CA TRP A 403 14.99 10.72 -15.91
C TRP A 403 14.26 10.58 -17.26
N GLY A 404 14.95 10.87 -18.38
CA GLY A 404 14.44 10.66 -19.71
C GLY A 404 14.14 9.18 -20.00
N ARG A 405 15.11 8.30 -19.63
CA ARG A 405 14.94 6.84 -19.75
C ARG A 405 13.76 6.33 -18.91
N LEU A 406 13.53 6.89 -17.73
CA LEU A 406 12.37 6.56 -16.91
C LEU A 406 11.06 6.88 -17.64
N GLY A 407 10.93 8.08 -18.23
CA GLY A 407 9.75 8.48 -19.01
C GLY A 407 9.47 7.53 -20.18
N GLU A 408 10.49 7.23 -20.97
CA GLU A 408 10.40 6.27 -22.08
C GLU A 408 9.98 4.88 -21.59
N ARG A 409 10.55 4.40 -20.49
CA ARG A 409 10.22 3.08 -19.92
C ARG A 409 8.81 3.03 -19.38
N LEU A 410 8.34 4.05 -18.67
CA LEU A 410 6.96 4.14 -18.19
C LEU A 410 5.97 4.14 -19.34
N GLN A 411 6.19 4.96 -20.37
CA GLN A 411 5.33 5.02 -21.55
C GLN A 411 5.30 3.67 -22.31
N SER A 412 6.47 3.07 -22.54
CA SER A 412 6.56 1.76 -23.23
C SER A 412 5.90 0.65 -22.41
N THR A 413 6.07 0.66 -21.08
CA THR A 413 5.45 -0.32 -20.19
C THR A 413 3.93 -0.21 -20.19
N ALA A 414 3.37 1.02 -20.11
CA ALA A 414 1.94 1.25 -20.18
C ALA A 414 1.36 0.78 -21.51
N THR A 415 2.03 1.10 -22.63
CA THR A 415 1.64 0.66 -23.97
C THR A 415 1.68 -0.87 -24.10
N ALA A 416 2.76 -1.51 -23.63
CA ALA A 416 2.90 -2.97 -23.67
C ALA A 416 1.84 -3.67 -22.82
N ARG A 417 1.54 -3.16 -21.62
CA ARG A 417 0.49 -3.71 -20.75
C ARG A 417 -0.90 -3.60 -21.38
N ALA A 418 -1.23 -2.46 -22.00
CA ALA A 418 -2.48 -2.30 -22.72
C ALA A 418 -2.61 -3.27 -23.90
N ALA A 419 -1.52 -3.46 -24.67
CA ALA A 419 -1.47 -4.43 -25.75
C ALA A 419 -1.61 -5.88 -25.27
N ARG A 420 -1.03 -6.21 -24.11
CA ARG A 420 -1.15 -7.53 -23.47
C ARG A 420 -2.59 -7.88 -23.10
N LEU A 421 -3.33 -6.93 -22.53
CA LEU A 421 -4.75 -7.14 -22.26
C LEU A 421 -5.56 -7.40 -23.52
N ALA A 422 -5.23 -6.68 -24.60
CA ALA A 422 -5.90 -6.87 -25.91
C ALA A 422 -5.55 -8.19 -26.57
N GLY A 423 -4.33 -8.71 -26.38
CA GLY A 423 -3.78 -9.86 -27.11
C GLY A 423 -3.58 -11.16 -26.34
N LEU A 424 -3.68 -11.12 -24.98
CA LEU A 424 -3.39 -12.28 -24.12
C LEU A 424 -2.02 -12.93 -24.37
N SER A 425 -0.99 -12.16 -24.72
CA SER A 425 0.38 -12.66 -24.80
C SER A 425 1.17 -12.20 -23.57
N ASP A 426 1.71 -13.12 -22.86
CA ASP A 426 2.76 -13.13 -21.86
C ASP A 426 2.37 -13.69 -20.48
N SER A 427 3.32 -13.86 -19.64
CA SER A 427 3.46 -14.59 -18.39
C SER A 427 2.25 -14.69 -17.43
N ASP A 428 1.27 -13.78 -17.50
CA ASP A 428 0.03 -13.88 -16.72
C ASP A 428 -1.06 -14.65 -17.48
N ALA A 429 -0.94 -14.73 -18.81
CA ALA A 429 -1.68 -15.67 -19.63
C ALA A 429 -1.37 -17.14 -19.25
N ASP A 430 -0.23 -17.41 -18.61
CA ASP A 430 0.13 -18.74 -18.15
C ASP A 430 -0.96 -19.35 -17.26
N LEU A 431 -1.48 -18.59 -16.28
CA LEU A 431 -2.51 -19.08 -15.37
C LEU A 431 -3.81 -19.46 -16.08
N VAL A 432 -4.17 -18.72 -17.13
CA VAL A 432 -5.34 -19.05 -17.97
C VAL A 432 -5.00 -20.16 -18.95
N HIS A 433 -3.81 -20.10 -19.57
CA HIS A 433 -3.36 -21.09 -20.55
C HIS A 433 -3.27 -22.49 -19.92
N PHE A 434 -2.77 -22.57 -18.66
CA PHE A 434 -2.72 -23.83 -17.91
C PHE A 434 -4.01 -24.16 -17.17
N GLY A 435 -5.07 -23.39 -17.37
CA GLY A 435 -6.40 -23.67 -16.82
C GLY A 435 -6.52 -23.46 -15.31
N VAL A 436 -5.61 -22.70 -14.69
CA VAL A 436 -5.71 -22.30 -13.28
C VAL A 436 -6.85 -21.30 -13.08
N LEU A 437 -7.03 -20.40 -14.06
CA LEU A 437 -8.10 -19.41 -14.11
C LEU A 437 -9.00 -19.61 -15.32
N ASP A 438 -10.31 -19.36 -15.15
CA ASP A 438 -11.23 -19.30 -16.26
C ASP A 438 -11.01 -18.04 -17.11
N ARG A 439 -11.05 -18.19 -18.42
CA ARG A 439 -10.77 -17.10 -19.37
C ARG A 439 -11.78 -15.96 -19.35
N SER A 440 -12.97 -16.18 -18.83
CA SER A 440 -14.02 -15.17 -18.69
C SER A 440 -13.68 -14.05 -17.72
N CYS A 441 -12.69 -14.27 -16.81
CA CYS A 441 -12.24 -13.25 -15.86
C CYS A 441 -11.34 -12.17 -16.50
N ILE A 442 -10.88 -12.36 -17.75
CA ILE A 442 -9.94 -11.43 -18.37
C ILE A 442 -10.71 -10.22 -18.92
N PRO A 443 -10.30 -9.00 -18.51
CA PRO A 443 -10.94 -7.78 -18.99
C PRO A 443 -10.69 -7.58 -20.49
N GLY A 444 -11.58 -6.85 -21.15
CA GLY A 444 -11.41 -6.40 -22.53
C GLY A 444 -10.26 -5.41 -22.70
N ALA A 445 -9.99 -5.01 -23.96
CA ALA A 445 -8.92 -4.07 -24.28
C ALA A 445 -9.02 -2.74 -23.52
N VAL A 446 -7.91 -2.31 -22.95
CA VAL A 446 -7.76 -1.06 -22.20
C VAL A 446 -6.81 -0.14 -22.95
N ARG A 447 -7.07 1.16 -22.96
CA ARG A 447 -6.17 2.16 -23.56
C ARG A 447 -5.33 2.82 -22.46
N PRO A 448 -3.99 2.91 -22.63
CA PRO A 448 -3.16 3.62 -21.67
C PRO A 448 -3.45 5.13 -21.73
N GLY A 449 -3.36 5.79 -20.58
CA GLY A 449 -3.30 7.24 -20.52
C GLY A 449 -2.01 7.78 -21.16
N THR A 450 -2.06 8.98 -21.71
CA THR A 450 -0.89 9.71 -22.21
C THR A 450 -0.68 10.94 -21.34
N ALA A 451 0.56 11.25 -20.99
CA ALA A 451 0.93 12.49 -20.31
C ALA A 451 2.12 13.14 -21.03
N PRO A 452 2.17 14.48 -21.10
CA PRO A 452 3.18 15.19 -21.89
C PRO A 452 4.57 15.13 -21.29
N HIS A 453 4.71 15.00 -19.94
CA HIS A 453 6.00 15.09 -19.25
C HIS A 453 6.28 13.87 -18.38
N THR A 454 7.57 13.51 -18.24
CA THR A 454 8.02 12.38 -17.41
C THR A 454 7.51 12.44 -15.97
N TRP A 455 7.44 13.62 -15.35
CA TRP A 455 6.93 13.76 -13.97
C TRP A 455 5.44 13.40 -13.86
N GLU A 456 4.63 13.83 -14.81
CA GLU A 456 3.21 13.49 -14.83
C GLU A 456 2.97 12.00 -15.08
N LEU A 457 3.76 11.39 -15.97
CA LEU A 457 3.75 9.93 -16.17
C LEU A 457 4.13 9.20 -14.91
N TYR A 458 5.19 9.65 -14.23
CA TYR A 458 5.68 9.07 -12.99
C TYR A 458 4.66 9.23 -11.86
N ALA A 459 4.18 10.44 -11.62
CA ALA A 459 3.20 10.71 -10.58
C ALA A 459 1.87 9.97 -10.83
N GLY A 460 1.40 9.92 -12.08
CA GLY A 460 0.20 9.18 -12.47
C GLY A 460 0.36 7.68 -12.25
N HIS A 461 1.53 7.11 -12.60
CA HIS A 461 1.84 5.69 -12.41
C HIS A 461 1.87 5.29 -10.93
N TRP A 462 2.52 6.12 -10.07
CA TRP A 462 2.69 5.79 -8.65
C TRP A 462 1.55 6.26 -7.75
N ARG A 463 0.67 7.17 -8.22
CA ARG A 463 -0.49 7.64 -7.47
C ARG A 463 -1.43 6.49 -7.10
N GLN A 464 -1.69 5.57 -8.01
CA GLN A 464 -2.54 4.41 -7.72
C GLN A 464 -1.90 3.49 -6.66
N ASN A 465 -0.58 3.28 -6.71
CA ASN A 465 0.12 2.59 -5.65
C ASN A 465 0.00 3.31 -4.30
N LEU A 466 0.10 4.65 -4.31
CA LEU A 466 -0.09 5.45 -3.11
C LEU A 466 -1.49 5.27 -2.51
N ASP A 467 -2.55 5.24 -3.34
CA ASP A 467 -3.92 4.99 -2.89
C ASP A 467 -4.04 3.64 -2.17
N TYR A 468 -3.40 2.57 -2.69
CA TYR A 468 -3.31 1.28 -2.01
C TYR A 468 -2.51 1.37 -0.69
N HIS A 469 -1.38 2.05 -0.70
CA HIS A 469 -0.56 2.25 0.49
C HIS A 469 -1.32 3.01 1.58
N LEU A 470 -2.04 4.07 1.24
CA LEU A 470 -2.87 4.82 2.20
C LEU A 470 -4.01 3.98 2.74
N TRP A 471 -4.65 3.18 1.87
CA TRP A 471 -5.73 2.28 2.30
C TRP A 471 -5.26 1.29 3.35
N HIS A 472 -4.23 0.48 3.04
CA HIS A 472 -3.81 -0.53 4.01
C HIS A 472 -3.13 0.06 5.23
N GLU A 473 -2.44 1.20 5.10
CA GLU A 473 -1.80 1.89 6.23
C GLU A 473 -2.84 2.36 7.25
N ASP A 474 -3.90 3.03 6.76
CA ASP A 474 -5.01 3.45 7.63
C ASP A 474 -5.61 2.24 8.37
N ARG A 475 -5.81 1.12 7.70
CA ARG A 475 -6.46 -0.05 8.28
C ARG A 475 -5.58 -0.87 9.22
N THR A 476 -4.31 -1.07 8.87
CA THR A 476 -3.37 -1.78 9.75
C THR A 476 -3.15 -1.02 11.06
N ALA A 477 -3.09 0.30 11.01
CA ALA A 477 -3.01 1.15 12.19
C ALA A 477 -4.32 1.14 12.98
N ALA A 478 -5.46 1.33 12.31
CA ALA A 478 -6.78 1.36 12.93
C ALA A 478 -7.12 0.05 13.65
N ALA A 479 -6.69 -1.10 13.12
CA ALA A 479 -6.87 -2.40 13.76
C ALA A 479 -6.34 -2.45 15.22
N HIS A 480 -5.45 -1.54 15.57
CA HIS A 480 -4.82 -1.43 16.89
C HIS A 480 -5.13 -0.11 17.63
N GLY A 481 -6.11 0.67 17.13
CA GLY A 481 -6.47 1.96 17.74
C GLY A 481 -5.32 2.97 17.66
N VAL A 482 -4.63 3.02 16.52
CA VAL A 482 -3.52 3.94 16.22
C VAL A 482 -3.85 4.75 14.97
N GLU A 483 -3.43 6.01 14.91
CA GLU A 483 -3.53 6.88 13.75
C GLU A 483 -2.18 7.05 13.07
N SER A 484 -2.10 6.68 11.79
CA SER A 484 -0.94 6.95 10.95
C SER A 484 -1.03 8.35 10.34
N ARG A 485 0.09 9.09 10.36
CA ARG A 485 0.25 10.43 9.78
C ARG A 485 1.37 10.47 8.77
N VAL A 486 1.12 11.11 7.62
CA VAL A 486 1.97 11.11 6.44
C VAL A 486 2.43 12.54 6.05
N PRO A 487 3.54 13.04 6.62
CA PRO A 487 3.97 14.42 6.41
C PRO A 487 4.26 14.80 4.95
N PHE A 488 4.74 13.87 4.13
CA PHE A 488 5.05 14.12 2.72
C PHE A 488 3.82 14.39 1.85
N LEU A 489 2.61 14.10 2.35
CA LEU A 489 1.35 14.36 1.66
C LEU A 489 0.68 15.68 2.06
N ASP A 490 1.44 16.61 2.62
CA ASP A 490 0.96 18.00 2.75
C ASP A 490 0.75 18.59 1.35
N TYR A 491 -0.45 19.10 1.09
CA TYR A 491 -0.80 19.58 -0.24
C TYR A 491 0.12 20.70 -0.74
N ARG A 492 0.69 21.52 0.15
CA ARG A 492 1.63 22.59 -0.19
C ARG A 492 2.94 22.03 -0.76
N ILE A 493 3.36 20.84 -0.31
CA ILE A 493 4.51 20.12 -0.89
C ILE A 493 4.13 19.63 -2.29
N LEU A 494 2.94 19.03 -2.46
CA LEU A 494 2.49 18.53 -3.76
C LEU A 494 2.37 19.66 -4.79
N GLU A 495 1.82 20.81 -4.38
CA GLU A 495 1.74 22.01 -5.21
C GLU A 495 3.14 22.54 -5.59
N LEU A 496 4.07 22.60 -4.64
CA LEU A 496 5.44 22.99 -4.95
C LEU A 496 6.06 22.05 -6.00
N LEU A 497 5.99 20.74 -5.80
CA LEU A 497 6.57 19.76 -6.73
C LEU A 497 5.99 19.88 -8.14
N ALA A 498 4.68 20.11 -8.26
CA ALA A 498 3.99 20.29 -9.53
C ALA A 498 4.40 21.58 -10.27
N THR A 499 4.85 22.59 -9.54
CA THR A 499 5.27 23.88 -10.12
C THR A 499 6.75 23.93 -10.49
N ILE A 500 7.55 22.92 -10.15
CA ILE A 500 8.97 22.83 -10.54
C ILE A 500 9.06 22.75 -12.06
N PRO A 501 9.91 23.59 -12.73
CA PRO A 501 10.10 23.54 -14.17
C PRO A 501 10.71 22.23 -14.64
N GLU A 502 10.28 21.75 -15.80
CA GLU A 502 10.74 20.48 -16.39
C GLU A 502 12.27 20.38 -16.48
N GLN A 503 12.95 21.50 -16.82
CA GLN A 503 14.41 21.56 -16.88
C GLN A 503 15.12 21.21 -15.56
N HIS A 504 14.44 21.28 -14.41
CA HIS A 504 14.96 20.92 -13.10
C HIS A 504 14.53 19.52 -12.63
N HIS A 505 13.59 18.87 -13.32
CA HIS A 505 13.07 17.56 -12.91
C HIS A 505 14.18 16.50 -12.79
N ALA A 506 15.03 16.41 -13.81
CA ALA A 506 16.14 15.44 -13.84
C ALA A 506 17.12 15.64 -12.67
N GLU A 507 17.37 16.88 -12.27
CA GLU A 507 18.29 17.21 -11.16
C GLU A 507 17.65 16.98 -9.79
N LEU A 508 16.34 17.21 -9.66
CA LEU A 508 15.64 17.21 -8.37
C LEU A 508 14.92 15.90 -8.05
N PHE A 509 14.44 15.17 -9.07
CA PHE A 509 13.62 13.99 -8.85
C PHE A 509 14.36 12.66 -9.01
N VAL A 510 15.50 12.62 -9.70
CA VAL A 510 16.30 11.40 -9.76
C VAL A 510 16.75 11.00 -8.35
N ASP A 511 16.33 9.80 -7.92
CA ASP A 511 16.64 9.28 -6.57
C ASP A 511 16.36 10.26 -5.43
N LYS A 512 15.25 11.00 -5.52
CA LYS A 512 14.80 11.94 -4.47
C LYS A 512 15.81 13.06 -4.14
N GLN A 513 16.53 13.58 -5.13
CA GLN A 513 17.57 14.59 -4.87
C GLN A 513 17.05 15.83 -4.17
N ILE A 514 15.81 16.22 -4.41
CA ILE A 514 15.20 17.36 -3.68
C ILE A 514 15.15 17.08 -2.17
N LEU A 515 14.74 15.88 -1.74
CA LEU A 515 14.71 15.49 -0.33
C LEU A 515 16.12 15.32 0.23
N ARG A 516 17.02 14.66 -0.50
CA ARG A 516 18.41 14.43 -0.05
C ARG A 516 19.16 15.73 0.18
N ARG A 517 18.99 16.71 -0.70
CA ARG A 517 19.56 18.04 -0.56
C ARG A 517 18.92 18.82 0.60
N ALA A 518 17.60 18.75 0.76
CA ALA A 518 16.91 19.37 1.88
C ALA A 518 17.28 18.72 3.24
N ALA A 519 17.67 17.45 3.24
CA ALA A 519 18.15 16.74 4.43
C ALA A 519 19.63 17.00 4.76
N ALA A 520 20.34 17.75 3.92
CA ALA A 520 21.74 18.10 4.19
C ALA A 520 21.84 18.93 5.48
N GLY A 521 22.72 18.50 6.40
CA GLY A 521 22.85 19.12 7.72
C GLY A 521 21.82 18.67 8.77
N LEU A 522 20.73 17.99 8.36
CA LEU A 522 19.75 17.38 9.27
C LEU A 522 20.16 15.96 9.65
N LEU A 523 20.68 15.21 8.71
CA LEU A 523 21.09 13.83 8.86
C LEU A 523 22.58 13.65 8.54
N PRO A 524 23.25 12.63 9.12
CA PRO A 524 24.59 12.24 8.67
C PRO A 524 24.60 11.94 7.17
N ALA A 525 25.67 12.32 6.46
CA ALA A 525 25.78 12.16 5.01
C ALA A 525 25.53 10.69 4.55
N ARG A 526 26.00 9.70 5.31
CA ARG A 526 25.78 8.27 5.04
C ARG A 526 24.29 7.87 5.03
N ILE A 527 23.45 8.58 5.78
CA ILE A 527 22.00 8.35 5.82
C ILE A 527 21.29 9.17 4.73
N ALA A 528 21.64 10.46 4.62
CA ALA A 528 21.06 11.36 3.61
C ALA A 528 21.29 10.85 2.17
N GLN A 529 22.47 10.25 1.91
CA GLN A 529 22.85 9.70 0.60
C GLN A 529 22.62 8.19 0.48
N ARG A 530 22.06 7.55 1.52
CA ARG A 530 21.80 6.12 1.50
C ARG A 530 20.86 5.75 0.36
N ARG A 531 21.28 4.79 -0.46
CA ARG A 531 20.47 4.29 -1.59
C ARG A 531 19.09 3.83 -1.13
N LYS A 532 18.06 4.06 -1.97
CA LYS A 532 16.72 3.49 -1.73
C LYS A 532 16.79 1.97 -1.79
N VAL A 533 16.33 1.34 -0.72
CA VAL A 533 16.02 -0.10 -0.66
C VAL A 533 14.55 -0.24 -0.33
N TYR A 534 13.86 -1.18 -0.96
CA TYR A 534 12.47 -1.46 -0.65
C TYR A 534 12.35 -2.14 0.70
N PHE A 535 11.34 -1.74 1.48
CA PHE A 535 11.17 -2.07 2.91
C PHE A 535 11.29 -3.56 3.26
N TYR A 536 11.09 -4.50 2.43
CA TYR A 536 11.26 -5.94 2.69
C TYR A 536 11.98 -6.65 1.54
N HIS A 537 12.35 -5.89 0.55
CA HIS A 537 12.91 -6.47 -0.65
C HIS A 537 14.40 -6.67 -0.54
N GLY A 538 15.19 -5.94 0.07
CA GLY A 538 16.61 -6.18 0.10
C GLY A 538 17.06 -7.36 -0.79
N ARG A 539 18.26 -7.65 -0.92
CA ARG A 539 18.75 -8.85 -1.66
C ARG A 539 18.20 -10.20 -1.15
N GLN A 540 17.25 -10.17 -0.20
CA GLN A 540 16.61 -11.34 0.44
C GLN A 540 15.07 -11.24 0.43
N GLU A 541 14.49 -10.69 -0.62
CA GLU A 541 13.05 -10.69 -0.89
C GLU A 541 12.41 -12.08 -0.68
N HIS A 542 13.15 -13.14 -1.02
CA HIS A 542 12.73 -14.51 -0.82
C HIS A 542 12.31 -14.85 0.59
N HIS A 543 12.99 -14.31 1.61
CA HIS A 543 12.66 -14.66 3.00
C HIS A 543 11.23 -14.24 3.35
N ALA A 544 10.84 -13.00 3.03
CA ALA A 544 9.49 -12.51 3.31
C ALA A 544 8.42 -13.32 2.55
N TYR A 545 8.65 -13.65 1.29
CA TYR A 545 7.70 -14.45 0.51
C TYR A 545 7.68 -15.93 0.92
N ARG A 546 8.78 -16.50 1.37
CA ARG A 546 8.78 -17.84 1.98
C ARG A 546 7.95 -17.89 3.25
N MET A 547 8.00 -16.85 4.08
CA MET A 547 7.08 -16.71 5.21
C MET A 547 5.62 -16.70 4.75
N MET A 548 5.29 -15.98 3.66
CA MET A 548 3.93 -16.01 3.11
C MET A 548 3.54 -17.41 2.64
N TYR A 549 4.45 -18.11 1.95
CA TYR A 549 4.18 -19.48 1.52
C TYR A 549 3.93 -20.41 2.71
N SER A 550 4.69 -20.27 3.82
CA SER A 550 4.49 -21.06 5.04
C SER A 550 3.06 -20.89 5.62
N ILE A 551 2.52 -19.65 5.56
CA ILE A 551 1.12 -19.39 5.95
C ILE A 551 0.14 -20.12 5.02
N LEU A 552 0.37 -20.07 3.71
CA LEU A 552 -0.48 -20.74 2.73
C LEU A 552 -0.42 -22.25 2.82
N ALA A 553 0.74 -22.81 3.20
CA ALA A 553 0.94 -24.25 3.38
C ALA A 553 0.43 -24.77 4.74
N ALA A 554 0.19 -23.88 5.70
CA ALA A 554 -0.26 -24.27 7.02
C ALA A 554 -1.61 -25.04 6.96
N ASN A 555 -1.78 -25.99 7.88
CA ASN A 555 -2.99 -26.83 7.96
C ASN A 555 -3.32 -27.51 6.61
N ARG A 556 -2.30 -27.96 5.86
CA ARG A 556 -2.43 -28.61 4.54
C ARG A 556 -3.06 -27.72 3.47
N GLY A 557 -2.88 -26.41 3.55
CA GLY A 557 -3.43 -25.47 2.57
C GLY A 557 -4.85 -25.03 2.86
N GLU A 558 -5.21 -24.88 4.12
CA GLU A 558 -6.54 -24.43 4.56
C GLU A 558 -7.00 -23.15 3.85
N LEU A 559 -6.11 -22.17 3.66
CA LEU A 559 -6.42 -20.93 2.94
C LEU A 559 -6.63 -21.17 1.44
N ILE A 560 -5.97 -22.15 0.85
CA ILE A 560 -6.19 -22.57 -0.54
C ILE A 560 -7.61 -23.13 -0.71
N ASP A 561 -8.03 -24.02 0.18
CA ASP A 561 -9.38 -24.60 0.14
C ASP A 561 -10.46 -23.54 0.39
N GLN A 562 -10.20 -22.59 1.30
CA GLN A 562 -11.09 -21.46 1.54
C GLN A 562 -11.20 -20.56 0.30
N ALA A 563 -10.09 -20.26 -0.36
CA ALA A 563 -10.09 -19.43 -1.58
C ALA A 563 -10.86 -20.10 -2.73
N ILE A 564 -10.70 -21.42 -2.91
CA ILE A 564 -11.48 -22.20 -3.86
C ILE A 564 -12.97 -22.13 -3.52
N ALA A 565 -13.33 -22.36 -2.26
CA ALA A 565 -14.73 -22.31 -1.81
C ALA A 565 -15.34 -20.92 -2.01
N GLY A 566 -14.60 -19.84 -1.71
CA GLY A 566 -15.02 -18.45 -1.97
C GLY A 566 -15.24 -18.17 -3.44
N SER A 567 -14.31 -18.60 -4.30
CA SER A 567 -14.45 -18.49 -5.76
C SER A 567 -15.71 -19.23 -6.26
N MET A 568 -15.88 -20.49 -5.87
CA MET A 568 -17.04 -21.30 -6.30
C MET A 568 -18.37 -20.68 -5.86
N ARG A 569 -18.46 -20.19 -4.62
CA ARG A 569 -19.71 -19.60 -4.08
C ARG A 569 -20.07 -18.27 -4.76
N THR A 570 -19.09 -17.54 -5.24
CA THR A 570 -19.30 -16.20 -5.81
C THR A 570 -19.18 -16.16 -7.34
N GLY A 571 -19.10 -17.32 -7.99
CA GLY A 571 -18.93 -17.40 -9.44
C GLY A 571 -17.57 -16.90 -9.92
N GLY A 572 -16.53 -17.07 -9.09
CA GLY A 572 -15.16 -16.68 -9.40
C GLY A 572 -14.45 -17.68 -10.33
N PRO A 573 -13.26 -17.29 -10.83
CA PRO A 573 -12.60 -17.98 -11.94
C PRO A 573 -11.63 -19.09 -11.51
N LEU A 574 -11.43 -19.38 -10.21
CA LEU A 574 -10.47 -20.40 -9.78
C LEU A 574 -10.94 -21.79 -10.14
N VAL A 575 -10.14 -22.53 -10.92
CA VAL A 575 -10.40 -23.93 -11.26
C VAL A 575 -9.81 -24.84 -10.18
N PRO A 576 -10.62 -25.55 -9.36
CA PRO A 576 -10.17 -26.13 -8.09
C PRO A 576 -8.95 -27.04 -8.20
N ASP A 577 -8.98 -28.05 -9.08
CA ASP A 577 -7.88 -29.03 -9.18
C ASP A 577 -6.61 -28.40 -9.75
N ARG A 578 -6.75 -27.50 -10.73
CA ARG A 578 -5.62 -26.79 -11.33
C ARG A 578 -5.00 -25.80 -10.34
N PHE A 579 -5.81 -25.15 -9.52
CA PHE A 579 -5.31 -24.23 -8.51
C PHE A 579 -4.57 -24.97 -7.39
N ARG A 580 -5.03 -26.17 -6.99
CA ARG A 580 -4.28 -27.01 -6.04
C ARG A 580 -2.97 -27.51 -6.63
N THR A 581 -2.95 -27.91 -7.91
CA THR A 581 -1.71 -28.27 -8.61
C THR A 581 -0.73 -27.08 -8.63
N PHE A 582 -1.20 -25.89 -8.98
CA PHE A 582 -0.37 -24.69 -8.95
C PHE A 582 0.20 -24.41 -7.55
N PHE A 583 -0.60 -24.54 -6.49
CA PHE A 583 -0.10 -24.42 -5.12
C PHE A 583 1.02 -25.44 -4.80
N GLN A 584 0.84 -26.70 -5.19
CA GLN A 584 1.85 -27.76 -4.98
C GLN A 584 3.14 -27.48 -5.75
N ASP A 585 3.02 -26.99 -6.98
CA ASP A 585 4.17 -26.63 -7.82
C ASP A 585 4.94 -25.44 -7.26
N VAL A 586 4.26 -24.43 -6.75
CA VAL A 586 4.91 -23.32 -6.04
C VAL A 586 5.63 -23.81 -4.80
N GLY A 587 5.12 -24.86 -4.11
CA GLY A 587 5.79 -25.45 -2.97
C GLY A 587 7.06 -26.23 -3.33
N ARG A 588 7.04 -26.92 -4.46
CA ARG A 588 8.22 -27.66 -4.96
C ARG A 588 9.32 -26.73 -5.47
N PHE A 589 8.91 -25.59 -6.07
CA PHE A 589 9.82 -24.66 -6.75
C PHE A 589 9.42 -23.21 -6.39
N PRO A 590 9.67 -22.77 -5.15
CA PRO A 590 9.22 -21.48 -4.68
C PRO A 590 9.99 -20.35 -5.37
N SER A 591 9.31 -19.55 -6.20
CA SER A 591 9.78 -18.26 -6.66
C SER A 591 8.97 -17.13 -6.06
N VAL A 592 9.60 -15.99 -5.82
CA VAL A 592 8.94 -14.78 -5.31
C VAL A 592 7.72 -14.42 -6.13
N ARG A 593 7.86 -14.44 -7.46
CA ARG A 593 6.78 -14.12 -8.40
C ARG A 593 5.59 -15.07 -8.28
N GLN A 594 5.86 -16.37 -8.21
CA GLN A 594 4.80 -17.38 -8.10
C GLN A 594 4.12 -17.35 -6.73
N ILE A 595 4.89 -17.19 -5.66
CA ILE A 595 4.33 -17.03 -4.32
C ILE A 595 3.46 -15.75 -4.25
N ALA A 596 3.93 -14.63 -4.81
CA ALA A 596 3.16 -13.40 -4.85
C ALA A 596 1.83 -13.58 -5.63
N ARG A 597 1.87 -14.26 -6.79
CA ARG A 597 0.66 -14.57 -7.57
C ARG A 597 -0.30 -15.48 -6.81
N LEU A 598 0.21 -16.56 -6.24
CA LEU A 598 -0.59 -17.48 -5.43
C LEU A 598 -1.24 -16.74 -4.27
N LEU A 599 -0.48 -15.90 -3.56
CA LEU A 599 -0.98 -15.10 -2.44
C LEU A 599 -2.12 -14.17 -2.86
N GLN A 600 -1.98 -13.45 -3.98
CA GLN A 600 -3.03 -12.57 -4.49
C GLN A 600 -4.32 -13.33 -4.82
N LEU A 601 -4.22 -14.47 -5.50
CA LEU A 601 -5.38 -15.31 -5.82
C LEU A 601 -6.06 -15.86 -4.56
N VAL A 602 -5.26 -16.29 -3.57
CA VAL A 602 -5.78 -16.72 -2.27
C VAL A 602 -6.50 -15.57 -1.56
N ASN A 603 -5.90 -14.40 -1.52
CA ASN A 603 -6.51 -13.23 -0.90
C ASN A 603 -7.86 -12.87 -1.53
N MET A 604 -7.95 -12.86 -2.87
CA MET A 604 -9.22 -12.64 -3.59
C MET A 604 -10.26 -13.68 -3.19
N GLY A 605 -9.91 -14.96 -3.21
CA GLY A 605 -10.81 -16.03 -2.86
C GLY A 605 -11.26 -16.01 -1.41
N VAL A 606 -10.36 -15.69 -0.46
CA VAL A 606 -10.70 -15.56 0.97
C VAL A 606 -11.61 -14.35 1.21
N LEU A 607 -11.38 -13.21 0.55
CA LEU A 607 -12.26 -12.05 0.65
C LEU A 607 -13.65 -12.33 0.07
N ALA A 608 -13.71 -13.03 -1.06
CA ALA A 608 -14.97 -13.47 -1.64
C ALA A 608 -15.73 -14.40 -0.68
N ASP A 609 -15.03 -15.31 0.02
CA ASP A 609 -15.59 -16.19 1.03
C ASP A 609 -16.11 -15.43 2.25
N LEU A 610 -15.33 -14.48 2.78
CA LEU A 610 -15.76 -13.61 3.88
C LEU A 610 -17.03 -12.84 3.52
N ALA A 611 -17.13 -12.33 2.30
CA ALA A 611 -18.31 -11.63 1.81
C ALA A 611 -19.55 -12.55 1.78
N ALA A 612 -19.39 -13.76 1.23
CA ALA A 612 -20.46 -14.75 1.16
C ALA A 612 -20.90 -15.27 2.55
N SER A 613 -20.00 -15.24 3.55
CA SER A 613 -20.22 -15.72 4.92
C SER A 613 -20.52 -14.63 5.95
N GLN A 614 -21.19 -13.56 5.56
CA GLN A 614 -21.58 -12.43 6.41
C GLN A 614 -20.44 -11.54 6.91
N TRP A 615 -19.27 -11.59 6.31
CA TRP A 615 -18.10 -10.76 6.65
C TRP A 615 -17.75 -10.85 8.15
N THR A 616 -17.71 -12.05 8.69
CA THR A 616 -17.31 -12.28 10.07
C THR A 616 -15.92 -12.92 10.14
N CYS A 617 -15.08 -12.40 11.01
CA CYS A 617 -13.81 -13.03 11.36
C CYS A 617 -13.93 -13.53 12.81
N ARG A 618 -13.77 -14.82 13.02
CA ARG A 618 -13.72 -15.36 14.39
C ARG A 618 -12.47 -14.81 15.08
N PRO A 619 -12.57 -14.38 16.33
CA PRO A 619 -11.37 -14.06 17.11
C PRO A 619 -10.50 -15.33 17.17
N GLY A 620 -9.40 -15.32 16.44
CA GLY A 620 -8.38 -16.36 16.57
C GLY A 620 -7.68 -16.26 17.93
N SER A 621 -6.92 -17.27 18.31
CA SER A 621 -5.98 -17.15 19.43
C SER A 621 -5.09 -15.91 19.20
N SER A 622 -4.92 -15.11 20.24
CA SER A 622 -3.97 -13.99 20.16
C SER A 622 -2.59 -14.51 19.71
N PRO A 623 -1.95 -13.90 18.70
CA PRO A 623 -0.61 -14.30 18.33
C PRO A 623 0.32 -14.15 19.55
N PRO A 624 1.41 -14.91 19.61
CA PRO A 624 2.41 -14.71 20.65
C PRO A 624 2.90 -13.26 20.61
N PRO A 625 3.23 -12.66 21.76
CA PRO A 625 3.71 -11.29 21.81
C PRO A 625 4.97 -11.16 20.95
N MET A 626 5.02 -10.12 20.13
CA MET A 626 6.17 -9.81 19.32
C MET A 626 7.41 -9.61 20.19
N ARG A 627 8.53 -10.16 19.76
CA ARG A 627 9.78 -10.11 20.50
C ARG A 627 10.58 -8.86 20.14
N GLU A 628 10.82 -8.01 21.13
CA GLU A 628 11.82 -6.95 21.05
C GLU A 628 13.22 -7.54 21.25
N VAL A 629 14.19 -7.12 20.46
CA VAL A 629 15.58 -7.54 20.57
C VAL A 629 16.53 -6.36 20.51
N VAL A 630 17.68 -6.48 21.15
CA VAL A 630 18.79 -5.57 20.97
C VAL A 630 19.55 -6.00 19.71
N PHE A 631 19.72 -5.11 18.74
CA PHE A 631 20.33 -5.40 17.43
C PHE A 631 21.69 -6.10 17.56
N ASP A 632 22.59 -5.53 18.37
CA ASP A 632 23.95 -6.04 18.51
C ASP A 632 23.96 -7.44 19.13
N ASP A 633 23.11 -7.72 20.12
CA ASP A 633 22.98 -9.05 20.73
C ASP A 633 22.39 -10.05 19.74
N TRP A 634 21.39 -9.65 18.98
CA TRP A 634 20.80 -10.53 17.96
C TRP A 634 21.80 -10.86 16.85
N MET A 635 22.61 -9.87 16.41
CA MET A 635 23.64 -10.09 15.40
C MET A 635 24.71 -11.10 15.84
N LEU A 636 25.00 -11.17 17.14
CA LEU A 636 25.88 -12.19 17.73
C LEU A 636 25.22 -13.55 17.88
N SER A 637 23.90 -13.65 17.76
CA SER A 637 23.17 -14.93 17.80
C SER A 637 23.44 -15.81 16.57
N PRO A 638 23.18 -17.13 16.65
CA PRO A 638 23.26 -18.00 15.47
C PRO A 638 22.37 -17.55 14.30
N ALA A 639 21.19 -16.99 14.59
CA ALA A 639 20.25 -16.47 13.59
C ALA A 639 20.81 -15.22 12.90
N GLY A 640 21.33 -14.24 13.66
CA GLY A 640 21.95 -13.04 13.11
C GLY A 640 23.19 -13.34 12.27
N ARG A 641 24.05 -14.25 12.74
CA ARG A 641 25.21 -14.71 11.96
C ARG A 641 24.84 -15.44 10.67
N ARG A 642 23.72 -16.18 10.65
CA ARG A 642 23.19 -16.76 9.41
C ARG A 642 22.69 -15.68 8.45
N ALA A 643 21.96 -14.69 8.96
CA ALA A 643 21.48 -13.56 8.16
C ALA A 643 22.63 -12.79 7.50
N LEU A 644 23.72 -12.52 8.24
CA LEU A 644 24.93 -11.89 7.70
C LEU A 644 25.61 -12.70 6.61
N ARG A 645 25.79 -14.02 6.84
CA ARG A 645 26.43 -14.88 5.84
C ARG A 645 25.65 -14.94 4.54
N GLN A 646 24.33 -14.98 4.61
CA GLN A 646 23.45 -14.96 3.45
C GLN A 646 23.44 -13.60 2.74
N SER A 647 23.66 -12.49 3.45
CA SER A 647 23.79 -11.16 2.85
C SER A 647 25.15 -10.91 2.19
N ALA A 648 26.20 -11.58 2.65
CA ALA A 648 27.55 -11.45 2.10
C ALA A 648 27.75 -12.24 0.78
N SER A 649 26.92 -13.24 0.51
CA SER A 649 26.95 -14.08 -0.70
C SER A 649 26.27 -13.39 -1.90
N THR A 650 26.79 -12.26 -2.33
CA THR A 650 26.10 -11.41 -3.34
C THR A 650 26.61 -11.59 -4.77
N ARG A 651 27.62 -12.40 -4.98
CA ARG A 651 28.09 -12.82 -6.32
C ARG A 651 28.28 -14.31 -6.32
N PRO A 652 27.62 -15.07 -7.21
CA PRO A 652 27.92 -16.48 -7.36
C PRO A 652 29.41 -16.65 -7.61
N PRO A 653 30.11 -17.47 -6.81
CA PRO A 653 31.55 -17.68 -7.01
C PRO A 653 31.81 -18.36 -8.36
N ASP A 654 33.00 -18.12 -8.95
CA ASP A 654 33.35 -18.67 -10.26
C ASP A 654 33.45 -20.20 -10.26
N ASP A 655 33.69 -20.80 -9.12
CA ASP A 655 33.72 -22.24 -8.88
C ASP A 655 32.33 -22.86 -8.62
N MET A 656 31.29 -22.07 -8.56
CA MET A 656 29.89 -22.51 -8.42
C MET A 656 29.50 -23.38 -9.62
N VAL A 657 28.98 -24.57 -9.39
CA VAL A 657 28.43 -25.45 -10.44
C VAL A 657 26.90 -25.16 -10.58
N VAL A 658 26.52 -24.52 -11.66
CA VAL A 658 25.12 -24.14 -11.92
C VAL A 658 24.46 -25.19 -12.80
N GLY A 659 23.25 -25.58 -12.43
CA GLY A 659 22.43 -26.52 -13.20
C GLY A 659 20.96 -26.12 -13.16
N PHE A 660 20.17 -26.76 -14.02
CA PHE A 660 18.73 -26.63 -13.94
C PHE A 660 18.19 -27.31 -12.68
N ALA A 661 17.20 -26.69 -12.05
CA ALA A 661 16.45 -27.34 -10.99
C ALA A 661 15.77 -28.62 -11.51
N PRO A 662 15.50 -29.62 -10.67
CA PRO A 662 14.83 -30.85 -11.09
C PRO A 662 13.50 -30.53 -11.79
N GLY A 663 13.27 -31.14 -12.95
CA GLY A 663 12.08 -30.93 -13.76
C GLY A 663 12.05 -29.64 -14.60
N VAL A 664 13.12 -28.85 -14.59
CA VAL A 664 13.25 -27.66 -15.47
C VAL A 664 14.06 -28.00 -16.71
N SER A 665 13.58 -27.61 -17.87
CA SER A 665 14.25 -27.78 -19.15
C SER A 665 14.17 -26.54 -20.02
N LEU A 666 15.14 -26.39 -20.92
CA LEU A 666 15.17 -25.35 -21.91
C LEU A 666 14.49 -25.86 -23.18
N VAL A 667 13.44 -25.17 -23.63
CA VAL A 667 12.68 -25.53 -24.84
C VAL A 667 12.77 -24.40 -25.84
N GLU A 668 13.27 -24.74 -27.04
CA GLU A 668 13.27 -23.83 -28.17
C GLU A 668 12.04 -24.10 -29.05
N VAL A 669 11.13 -23.12 -29.16
CA VAL A 669 9.94 -23.25 -29.96
C VAL A 669 10.24 -22.74 -31.37
N LYS A 670 10.22 -23.64 -32.37
CA LYS A 670 10.34 -23.29 -33.77
C LYS A 670 8.97 -22.91 -34.33
N ALA A 671 8.88 -21.80 -35.03
CA ALA A 671 7.65 -21.30 -35.64
C ALA A 671 6.95 -22.34 -36.50
N GLY A 672 5.66 -22.58 -36.25
CA GLY A 672 4.91 -23.51 -37.13
C GLY A 672 3.54 -23.98 -36.68
N GLY A 673 2.98 -23.50 -35.61
CA GLY A 673 1.62 -23.92 -35.26
C GLY A 673 1.07 -23.32 -33.97
N LEU A 674 -0.11 -22.70 -34.08
CA LEU A 674 -0.97 -22.27 -32.98
C LEU A 674 -0.54 -21.01 -32.20
N GLY A 675 -0.54 -19.84 -32.86
CA GLY A 675 -0.62 -18.54 -32.13
C GLY A 675 0.53 -18.22 -31.16
N VAL A 676 1.72 -18.77 -31.40
CA VAL A 676 2.92 -18.59 -30.58
C VAL A 676 3.77 -17.44 -31.13
N PRO A 677 4.45 -16.64 -30.24
CA PRO A 677 5.24 -15.46 -30.64
C PRO A 677 6.34 -15.78 -31.67
N ALA A 678 6.79 -14.72 -32.37
CA ALA A 678 7.72 -14.75 -33.48
C ALA A 678 8.97 -15.61 -33.28
N LEU A 679 9.40 -16.23 -34.38
CA LEU A 679 10.65 -16.97 -34.63
C LEU A 679 11.75 -16.87 -33.55
N GLY A 680 12.10 -18.00 -32.94
CA GLY A 680 13.34 -18.14 -32.18
C GLY A 680 13.23 -17.83 -30.70
N SER A 681 12.04 -17.90 -30.10
CA SER A 681 11.87 -17.74 -28.65
C SER A 681 12.28 -19.00 -27.91
N THR A 682 13.17 -18.85 -26.93
CA THR A 682 13.59 -19.90 -26.02
C THR A 682 12.82 -19.77 -24.71
N PHE A 683 12.32 -20.88 -24.18
CA PHE A 683 11.52 -20.91 -22.96
C PHE A 683 12.14 -21.87 -21.95
N LEU A 684 12.06 -21.51 -20.69
CA LEU A 684 12.27 -22.41 -19.58
C LEU A 684 10.94 -23.10 -19.23
N VAL A 685 10.89 -24.42 -19.37
CA VAL A 685 9.67 -25.23 -19.18
C VAL A 685 9.94 -26.26 -18.09
N ARG A 686 8.98 -26.50 -17.22
CA ARG A 686 8.98 -27.61 -16.27
C ARG A 686 8.34 -28.85 -16.89
N GLU A 687 8.74 -30.05 -16.47
CA GLU A 687 8.21 -31.33 -16.99
C GLU A 687 6.67 -31.43 -16.97
N GLU A 688 6.02 -30.71 -16.08
CA GLU A 688 4.55 -30.69 -15.94
C GLU A 688 3.88 -29.61 -16.78
N GLY A 689 4.60 -28.90 -17.68
CA GLY A 689 4.04 -28.01 -18.70
C GLY A 689 3.76 -26.58 -18.25
N ILE A 690 4.23 -26.14 -17.08
CA ILE A 690 4.11 -24.75 -16.64
C ILE A 690 5.30 -23.93 -17.14
N LEU A 691 5.04 -22.98 -18.04
CA LEU A 691 6.05 -22.05 -18.55
C LEU A 691 6.54 -21.13 -17.41
N THR A 692 7.83 -21.10 -17.19
CA THR A 692 8.39 -20.23 -16.14
C THR A 692 8.76 -18.85 -16.64
N SER A 693 9.29 -18.71 -17.85
CA SER A 693 9.56 -17.42 -18.49
C SER A 693 9.98 -17.57 -19.96
N ALA A 694 9.70 -16.55 -20.77
CA ALA A 694 10.28 -16.39 -22.10
C ALA A 694 11.67 -15.75 -21.98
N ILE A 695 12.63 -16.22 -22.75
CA ILE A 695 14.00 -15.72 -22.72
C ILE A 695 14.19 -14.74 -23.89
N GLU A 696 14.21 -13.46 -23.56
CA GLU A 696 14.34 -12.37 -24.52
C GLU A 696 15.80 -12.08 -24.93
N SER A 697 16.77 -12.47 -24.07
CA SER A 697 18.19 -12.20 -24.31
C SER A 697 18.90 -13.36 -25.00
N ARG A 698 19.48 -13.10 -26.18
CA ARG A 698 20.31 -14.08 -26.90
C ARG A 698 21.49 -14.55 -26.07
N THR A 699 22.15 -13.66 -25.33
CA THR A 699 23.28 -13.96 -24.44
C THR A 699 22.86 -14.91 -23.32
N TRP A 700 21.73 -14.61 -22.68
CA TRP A 700 21.18 -15.45 -21.62
C TRP A 700 20.74 -16.83 -22.13
N SER A 701 20.10 -16.89 -23.30
CA SER A 701 19.74 -18.15 -23.95
C SER A 701 20.97 -19.02 -24.27
N GLN A 702 22.07 -18.42 -24.77
CA GLN A 702 23.31 -19.11 -25.04
C GLN A 702 23.96 -19.65 -23.78
N PHE A 703 23.94 -18.89 -22.68
CA PHE A 703 24.42 -19.33 -21.38
C PHE A 703 23.62 -20.53 -20.87
N LEU A 704 22.29 -20.42 -20.82
CA LEU A 704 21.41 -21.49 -20.36
C LEU A 704 21.58 -22.80 -21.16
N ALA A 705 21.78 -22.70 -22.47
CA ALA A 705 21.98 -23.86 -23.34
C ALA A 705 23.30 -24.64 -23.05
N ARG A 706 24.16 -24.11 -22.21
CA ARG A 706 25.46 -24.72 -21.82
C ARG A 706 25.52 -25.20 -20.38
N LEU A 707 24.45 -25.04 -19.62
CA LEU A 707 24.35 -25.58 -18.27
C LEU A 707 24.23 -27.10 -18.32
N ASP A 708 25.23 -27.79 -17.84
CA ASP A 708 25.29 -29.28 -17.78
C ASP A 708 25.33 -29.81 -16.34
N GLY A 709 25.33 -28.93 -15.35
CA GLY A 709 25.44 -29.28 -13.93
C GLY A 709 26.78 -29.91 -13.55
N ARG A 710 27.83 -29.67 -14.35
CA ARG A 710 29.18 -30.23 -14.17
C ARG A 710 30.25 -29.16 -14.24
N ARG A 711 30.12 -28.19 -15.14
CA ARG A 711 31.08 -27.10 -15.30
C ARG A 711 30.76 -25.96 -14.33
N THR A 712 31.83 -25.30 -13.86
CA THR A 712 31.71 -24.13 -13.03
C THR A 712 31.21 -22.93 -13.83
N LEU A 713 30.67 -21.94 -13.15
CA LEU A 713 30.26 -20.68 -13.74
C LEU A 713 31.38 -20.01 -14.53
N GLY A 714 32.61 -19.97 -13.94
CA GLY A 714 33.79 -19.41 -14.59
C GLY A 714 34.17 -20.14 -15.88
N GLU A 715 34.12 -21.48 -15.91
CA GLU A 715 34.39 -22.29 -17.13
C GLU A 715 33.38 -22.03 -18.23
N ILE A 716 32.08 -21.87 -17.89
CA ILE A 716 31.05 -21.62 -18.90
C ILE A 716 31.20 -20.22 -19.49
N LEU A 717 31.45 -19.20 -18.65
CA LEU A 717 31.66 -17.81 -19.09
C LEU A 717 32.90 -17.70 -19.99
N ALA A 718 34.00 -18.30 -19.58
CA ALA A 718 35.24 -18.34 -20.37
C ALA A 718 35.03 -19.03 -21.74
N TRP A 719 34.32 -20.16 -21.73
CA TRP A 719 34.04 -20.91 -22.96
C TRP A 719 33.18 -20.15 -23.96
N LEU A 720 32.21 -19.36 -23.47
CA LEU A 720 31.31 -18.54 -24.29
C LEU A 720 31.88 -17.17 -24.64
N GLY A 721 33.00 -16.76 -24.01
CA GLY A 721 33.54 -15.42 -24.15
C GLY A 721 32.61 -14.33 -23.65
N LEU A 722 31.78 -14.63 -22.66
CA LEU A 722 30.78 -13.71 -22.10
C LEU A 722 31.39 -12.92 -20.93
N ASP A 723 31.04 -11.63 -20.89
CA ASP A 723 31.32 -10.81 -19.74
C ASP A 723 30.41 -11.24 -18.58
N ARG A 724 31.02 -11.48 -17.43
CA ARG A 724 30.36 -11.89 -16.21
C ARG A 724 29.21 -10.94 -15.82
N GLU A 725 29.40 -9.63 -15.94
CA GLU A 725 28.40 -8.63 -15.57
C GLU A 725 27.10 -8.75 -16.39
N GLN A 726 27.18 -9.23 -17.61
CA GLN A 726 26.02 -9.47 -18.48
C GLN A 726 25.13 -10.63 -18.00
N ILE A 727 25.69 -11.56 -17.21
CA ILE A 727 25.02 -12.77 -16.76
C ILE A 727 24.60 -12.69 -15.31
N LEU A 728 25.28 -11.90 -14.46
CA LEU A 728 25.06 -11.88 -13.01
C LEU A 728 23.62 -11.56 -12.63
N GLN A 729 22.98 -10.59 -13.27
CA GLN A 729 21.62 -10.20 -12.92
C GLN A 729 20.59 -11.29 -13.27
N PRO A 730 20.53 -11.81 -14.53
CA PRO A 730 19.60 -12.88 -14.85
C PRO A 730 19.95 -14.20 -14.14
N LEU A 731 21.22 -14.47 -13.86
CA LEU A 731 21.65 -15.65 -13.10
C LEU A 731 21.18 -15.58 -11.64
N GLY A 732 21.39 -14.44 -10.99
CA GLY A 732 20.87 -14.21 -9.63
C GLY A 732 19.36 -14.41 -9.57
N ALA A 733 18.61 -13.82 -10.48
CA ALA A 733 17.17 -13.99 -10.56
C ALA A 733 16.74 -15.45 -10.79
N ALA A 734 17.46 -16.19 -11.65
CA ALA A 734 17.14 -17.59 -11.96
C ALA A 734 17.48 -18.55 -10.81
N LEU A 735 18.55 -18.29 -10.07
CA LEU A 735 18.89 -19.01 -8.83
C LEU A 735 17.85 -18.69 -7.76
N ASP A 736 17.52 -17.46 -7.65
CA ASP A 736 16.54 -16.93 -6.72
C ASP A 736 15.13 -17.48 -7.02
N ASP A 737 14.75 -17.61 -8.25
CA ASP A 737 13.46 -18.18 -8.69
C ASP A 737 13.45 -19.74 -8.61
N GLY A 738 14.52 -20.36 -8.18
CA GLY A 738 14.63 -21.81 -8.11
C GLY A 738 14.53 -22.51 -9.49
N VAL A 739 14.82 -21.77 -10.56
CA VAL A 739 14.91 -22.28 -11.93
C VAL A 739 16.27 -22.90 -12.18
N LEU A 740 17.30 -22.27 -11.62
CA LEU A 740 18.67 -22.81 -11.53
C LEU A 740 19.00 -23.11 -10.08
N VAL A 741 19.93 -24.02 -9.88
CA VAL A 741 20.42 -24.44 -8.55
C VAL A 741 21.94 -24.51 -8.55
N ASP A 742 22.54 -24.25 -7.41
CA ASP A 742 23.87 -24.74 -7.11
C ASP A 742 23.79 -26.24 -6.93
N VAL A 743 24.48 -26.98 -7.81
CA VAL A 743 24.38 -28.45 -7.86
C VAL A 743 25.01 -29.10 -6.62
N GLU A 744 25.99 -28.46 -6.00
CA GLU A 744 26.61 -28.96 -4.77
C GLU A 744 25.68 -28.78 -3.56
N ASP A 745 25.05 -27.61 -3.43
CA ASP A 745 24.09 -27.36 -2.37
C ASP A 745 22.83 -28.24 -2.52
N ALA A 746 22.35 -28.44 -3.75
CA ALA A 746 21.21 -29.31 -4.03
C ALA A 746 21.50 -30.79 -3.68
N ARG A 747 22.72 -31.26 -3.85
CA ARG A 747 23.14 -32.63 -3.45
C ARG A 747 23.23 -32.78 -1.94
N GLN A 748 23.68 -31.76 -1.22
CA GLN A 748 23.76 -31.78 0.25
C GLN A 748 22.36 -31.69 0.90
N GLY A 749 21.44 -30.93 0.33
CA GLY A 749 20.04 -30.81 0.81
C GLY A 749 19.21 -32.08 0.56
N ALA A 750 19.54 -32.90 -0.42
CA ALA A 750 18.86 -34.17 -0.70
C ALA A 750 19.40 -35.36 0.19
N ALA A 751 20.49 -35.14 0.89
CA ALA A 751 21.12 -36.13 1.78
C ALA A 751 20.82 -35.86 3.28
N ALA A 752 20.16 -34.77 3.62
CA ALA A 752 19.65 -34.42 4.93
C ALA A 752 18.11 -34.55 4.98
#